data_99877399dcf10107bb08b82be2676a8d
#
_entry.id   99877399dcf10107bb08b82be2676a8d
#
_cell.length_a   1.000
_cell.length_b   1.000
_cell.length_c   1.000
_cell.angle_alpha   90.00
_cell.angle_beta   90.00
_cell.angle_gamma   90.00
#
_symmetry.space_group_name_H-M   'P 1'
#
loop_
_entity.id
_entity.type
_entity.pdbx_description
1 polymer ?
#
loop_
_entity_poly.entity_id
_entity_poly.type
_entity_poly.pdbx_seq_one_letter_code
_entity_poly.pdbx_strand_id
1 'polypeptide(L)'
;MRGTPLMPRRALGPAGLVAAVVVLIWVISGVGAGDIAKFVGYEIAFVLLPGASLLWALRGREGWLVTVALGWPLGQTLEILVFSATAATGSRGLFPVYPIVVVLACALRIWKRHGHDPSGSSEGQMSAGAMWVAAAALSLGLVYVCLAFLPTVPLPSLARPIQYYVDFPNFIGLIAEVRNHWPPTSPGLSGVPLHYQWFVFYQMAAINQVTGVSIPVIAFRLDFLPTILMIGCQLFVVGRFIGRSAWVGALAIVVAFLLGPLDLTTDAAGAPPFFDLFSFHLWASWTFPFGLTFFLALLYLIAERVQATTWRTSADIRTWVVIGLLMIGASGSKATILPVLLVGTGLYAVVVFVTKRTVPANALVVLGLGIVIFGATFAIVYGGGVPGTVIQPIASYQYTAPVKVASKISSGLLRKAVLPFAYIVGLAGMLLPFAGMLYLLRGPHRGQLSRYTLCLCMFGGGLLIANLIHQVGSSELYFQDTGYTAGFIVAAAGLRLAWMDVRSIGASATKAGVLAFVGWVVVILAVSAVTSPALAQGGLVLRYVAITFIYLAFVTVVVRYSRTAGLPSPGVLMVGLIPLVAAAALTTPIQLSPVIGRFLTGQPMTVTQPDPQKVRGLTPGLLVALQWLQDHTSADTVFAVSNHWIDAAGTDGRNQNYSAFSERQIFVESYNPDDYGITVGIPTLAEVNFLYRVRLNDAVFDHADTGALTILTRQYGVRFLFIDRVHGGANPAVFQLGSIVFSNNAATIVAVG
;
A
#
# COMPACT_ATOMS: atom_id res chain seq x y z
N MET A 1 -31.11 -5.14 28.49
CA MET A 1 -30.20 -4.52 27.49
C MET A 1 -29.12 -3.79 28.26
N ARG A 2 -28.00 -4.43 28.61
CA ARG A 2 -26.80 -3.75 29.14
C ARG A 2 -26.09 -3.14 27.92
N GLY A 3 -25.81 -1.85 27.99
CA GLY A 3 -25.45 -1.00 26.86
C GLY A 3 -24.34 -1.54 25.97
N THR A 4 -24.47 -1.27 24.68
CA THR A 4 -23.36 -1.32 23.72
C THR A 4 -22.13 -0.66 24.32
N PRO A 5 -20.92 -1.18 24.14
CA PRO A 5 -19.71 -0.49 24.57
C PRO A 5 -19.57 0.77 23.72
N LEU A 6 -20.24 1.83 24.17
CA LEU A 6 -20.11 3.17 23.56
C LEU A 6 -18.64 3.58 23.66
N MET A 7 -18.15 4.19 22.62
CA MET A 7 -16.82 4.78 22.56
C MET A 7 -16.59 5.64 23.82
N PRO A 8 -15.53 5.38 24.60
CA PRO A 8 -15.32 6.15 25.84
C PRO A 8 -15.14 7.64 25.48
N ARG A 9 -15.76 8.53 26.26
CA ARG A 9 -15.71 9.99 26.05
C ARG A 9 -14.31 10.53 25.76
N ARG A 10 -13.27 9.92 26.38
CA ARG A 10 -11.87 10.29 26.17
C ARG A 10 -11.33 9.95 24.77
N ALA A 11 -11.97 9.06 24.03
CA ALA A 11 -11.58 8.68 22.67
C ALA A 11 -12.27 9.54 21.60
N LEU A 12 -13.37 10.26 21.95
CA LEU A 12 -14.14 11.06 20.99
C LEU A 12 -13.30 12.19 20.38
N GLY A 13 -12.51 12.91 21.17
CA GLY A 13 -11.66 14.01 20.68
C GLY A 13 -10.60 13.53 19.69
N PRO A 14 -9.74 12.55 20.03
CA PRO A 14 -8.75 12.00 19.11
C PRO A 14 -9.36 11.42 17.82
N ALA A 15 -10.45 10.67 17.91
CA ALA A 15 -11.13 10.12 16.74
C ALA A 15 -11.78 11.24 15.89
N GLY A 16 -12.36 12.25 16.54
CA GLY A 16 -12.92 13.43 15.87
C GLY A 16 -11.87 14.21 15.08
N LEU A 17 -10.65 14.37 15.62
CA LEU A 17 -9.54 15.00 14.91
C LEU A 17 -9.23 14.24 13.59
N VAL A 18 -9.04 12.93 13.67
CA VAL A 18 -8.71 12.12 12.48
C VAL A 18 -9.84 12.15 11.46
N ALA A 19 -11.10 12.00 11.92
CA ALA A 19 -12.27 12.08 11.04
C ALA A 19 -12.38 13.44 10.35
N ALA A 20 -12.14 14.53 11.10
CA ALA A 20 -12.15 15.89 10.54
C ALA A 20 -11.06 16.09 9.47
N VAL A 21 -9.86 15.56 9.69
CA VAL A 21 -8.77 15.60 8.71
C VAL A 21 -9.13 14.82 7.44
N VAL A 22 -9.69 13.61 7.56
CA VAL A 22 -10.12 12.81 6.40
C VAL A 22 -11.19 13.55 5.59
N VAL A 23 -12.24 14.06 6.26
CA VAL A 23 -13.32 14.80 5.59
C VAL A 23 -12.78 16.07 4.94
N LEU A 24 -11.91 16.81 5.62
CA LEU A 24 -11.27 18.00 5.05
C LEU A 24 -10.47 17.67 3.79
N ILE A 25 -9.69 16.59 3.80
CA ILE A 25 -8.92 16.17 2.62
C ILE A 25 -9.87 15.83 1.46
N TRP A 26 -10.97 15.10 1.70
CA TRP A 26 -11.96 14.80 0.66
C TRP A 26 -12.56 16.07 0.05
N VAL A 27 -12.98 17.02 0.90
CA VAL A 27 -13.58 18.29 0.45
C VAL A 27 -12.60 19.11 -0.38
N ILE A 28 -11.38 19.33 0.13
CA ILE A 28 -10.37 20.14 -0.59
C ILE A 28 -9.84 19.46 -1.86
N SER A 29 -9.98 18.12 -1.96
CA SER A 29 -9.61 17.36 -3.15
C SER A 29 -10.72 17.28 -4.18
N GLY A 30 -11.85 18.00 -3.98
CA GLY A 30 -12.92 18.16 -4.95
C GLY A 30 -14.01 17.08 -4.90
N VAL A 31 -14.14 16.33 -3.79
CA VAL A 31 -15.21 15.35 -3.63
C VAL A 31 -16.49 16.03 -3.16
N GLY A 32 -17.59 15.74 -3.84
CA GLY A 32 -18.92 16.24 -3.46
C GLY A 32 -19.43 15.64 -2.15
N ALA A 33 -20.13 16.43 -1.32
CA ALA A 33 -20.68 15.95 -0.05
C ALA A 33 -21.62 14.74 -0.22
N GLY A 34 -22.37 14.67 -1.33
CA GLY A 34 -23.23 13.53 -1.67
C GLY A 34 -22.43 12.24 -1.87
N ASP A 35 -21.29 12.30 -2.56
CA ASP A 35 -20.43 11.15 -2.81
C ASP A 35 -19.74 10.69 -1.53
N ILE A 36 -19.30 11.65 -0.68
CA ILE A 36 -18.78 11.34 0.66
C ILE A 36 -19.83 10.59 1.49
N ALA A 37 -21.07 11.09 1.53
CA ALA A 37 -22.14 10.48 2.31
C ALA A 37 -22.49 9.07 1.81
N LYS A 38 -22.58 8.87 0.48
CA LYS A 38 -22.82 7.56 -0.14
C LYS A 38 -21.69 6.58 0.20
N PHE A 39 -20.45 7.01 0.05
CA PHE A 39 -19.27 6.18 0.35
C PHE A 39 -19.20 5.79 1.83
N VAL A 40 -19.32 6.75 2.75
CA VAL A 40 -19.31 6.47 4.20
C VAL A 40 -20.48 5.58 4.59
N GLY A 41 -21.66 5.83 4.04
CA GLY A 41 -22.84 4.97 4.24
C GLY A 41 -22.60 3.54 3.77
N TYR A 42 -21.94 3.37 2.62
CA TYR A 42 -21.53 2.08 2.09
C TYR A 42 -20.54 1.37 3.01
N GLU A 43 -19.44 2.02 3.39
CA GLU A 43 -18.41 1.44 4.26
C GLU A 43 -19.00 0.97 5.61
N ILE A 44 -19.93 1.73 6.17
CA ILE A 44 -20.62 1.34 7.40
C ILE A 44 -21.54 0.15 7.16
N ALA A 45 -22.42 0.22 6.17
CA ALA A 45 -23.50 -0.74 5.97
C ALA A 45 -23.02 -2.05 5.33
N PHE A 46 -22.09 -1.98 4.37
CA PHE A 46 -21.65 -3.14 3.59
C PHE A 46 -20.36 -3.77 4.10
N VAL A 47 -19.53 -3.01 4.83
CA VAL A 47 -18.24 -3.53 5.31
C VAL A 47 -18.25 -3.65 6.84
N LEU A 48 -18.34 -2.53 7.56
CA LEU A 48 -18.12 -2.54 9.01
C LEU A 48 -19.20 -3.30 9.78
N LEU A 49 -20.47 -3.09 9.49
CA LEU A 49 -21.58 -3.76 10.20
C LEU A 49 -21.59 -5.28 9.98
N PRO A 50 -21.48 -5.82 8.75
CA PRO A 50 -21.40 -7.27 8.54
C PRO A 50 -20.19 -7.89 9.20
N GLY A 51 -19.02 -7.27 9.05
CA GLY A 51 -17.77 -7.79 9.63
C GLY A 51 -17.76 -7.76 11.15
N ALA A 52 -18.21 -6.66 11.78
CA ALA A 52 -18.33 -6.55 13.22
C ALA A 52 -19.36 -7.57 13.78
N SER A 53 -20.51 -7.72 13.09
CA SER A 53 -21.53 -8.69 13.47
C SER A 53 -21.01 -10.12 13.41
N LEU A 54 -20.26 -10.48 12.36
CA LEU A 54 -19.65 -11.79 12.23
C LEU A 54 -18.57 -12.03 13.30
N LEU A 55 -17.73 -11.02 13.56
CA LEU A 55 -16.72 -11.09 14.61
C LEU A 55 -17.38 -11.37 15.98
N TRP A 56 -18.44 -10.63 16.33
CA TRP A 56 -19.18 -10.83 17.58
C TRP A 56 -19.90 -12.19 17.64
N ALA A 57 -20.48 -12.64 16.53
CA ALA A 57 -21.13 -13.95 16.45
C ALA A 57 -20.15 -15.12 16.61
N LEU A 58 -18.90 -14.96 16.23
CA LEU A 58 -17.86 -15.99 16.32
C LEU A 58 -17.07 -15.89 17.64
N ARG A 59 -16.62 -14.70 18.04
CA ARG A 59 -15.70 -14.51 19.16
C ARG A 59 -16.35 -13.93 20.43
N GLY A 60 -17.53 -13.35 20.31
CA GLY A 60 -18.16 -12.57 21.38
C GLY A 60 -17.83 -11.08 21.25
N ARG A 61 -18.30 -10.29 22.23
CA ARG A 61 -18.09 -8.84 22.21
C ARG A 61 -16.64 -8.51 22.54
N GLU A 62 -15.99 -7.83 21.62
CA GLU A 62 -14.67 -7.22 21.79
C GLU A 62 -14.82 -5.73 22.11
N GLY A 63 -13.76 -5.10 22.61
CA GLY A 63 -13.73 -3.64 22.74
C GLY A 63 -13.94 -2.96 21.39
N TRP A 64 -14.53 -1.74 21.39
CA TRP A 64 -14.93 -1.06 20.16
C TRP A 64 -13.79 -0.91 19.14
N LEU A 65 -12.58 -0.59 19.62
CA LEU A 65 -11.41 -0.39 18.75
C LEU A 65 -10.93 -1.70 18.10
N VAL A 66 -10.94 -2.80 18.87
CA VAL A 66 -10.64 -4.14 18.34
C VAL A 66 -11.71 -4.59 17.35
N THR A 67 -12.98 -4.28 17.66
CA THR A 67 -14.10 -4.58 16.76
C THR A 67 -13.95 -3.89 15.41
N VAL A 68 -13.58 -2.60 15.39
CA VAL A 68 -13.33 -1.87 14.15
C VAL A 68 -12.10 -2.44 13.43
N ALA A 69 -10.99 -2.64 14.14
CA ALA A 69 -9.73 -3.08 13.57
C ALA A 69 -9.78 -4.48 12.94
N LEU A 70 -10.58 -5.40 13.49
CA LEU A 70 -10.73 -6.76 12.97
C LEU A 70 -11.99 -6.91 12.11
N GLY A 71 -13.06 -6.21 12.46
CA GLY A 71 -14.35 -6.30 11.77
C GLY A 71 -14.28 -5.72 10.37
N TRP A 72 -13.56 -4.61 10.17
CA TRP A 72 -13.47 -3.97 8.86
C TRP A 72 -12.84 -4.89 7.79
N PRO A 73 -11.62 -5.47 7.96
CA PRO A 73 -11.07 -6.40 6.97
C PRO A 73 -11.89 -7.70 6.85
N LEU A 74 -12.53 -8.16 7.94
CA LEU A 74 -13.44 -9.31 7.87
C LEU A 74 -14.67 -8.99 7.01
N GLY A 75 -15.22 -7.78 7.13
CA GLY A 75 -16.31 -7.30 6.29
C GLY A 75 -15.91 -7.20 4.82
N GLN A 76 -14.72 -6.70 4.52
CA GLN A 76 -14.17 -6.67 3.16
C GLN A 76 -14.03 -8.09 2.57
N THR A 77 -13.57 -9.06 3.37
CA THR A 77 -13.54 -10.46 2.90
C THR A 77 -14.94 -10.95 2.51
N LEU A 78 -15.94 -10.70 3.36
CA LEU A 78 -17.33 -11.09 3.07
C LEU A 78 -17.87 -10.39 1.82
N GLU A 79 -17.67 -9.09 1.71
CA GLU A 79 -18.06 -8.27 0.57
C GLU A 79 -17.51 -8.85 -0.73
N ILE A 80 -16.21 -9.07 -0.82
CA ILE A 80 -15.53 -9.58 -2.00
C ILE A 80 -16.03 -10.98 -2.36
N LEU A 81 -16.18 -11.88 -1.38
CA LEU A 81 -16.66 -13.23 -1.62
C LEU A 81 -18.09 -13.23 -2.14
N VAL A 82 -18.99 -12.42 -1.55
CA VAL A 82 -20.38 -12.34 -1.98
C VAL A 82 -20.50 -11.63 -3.34
N PHE A 83 -19.75 -10.55 -3.55
CA PHE A 83 -19.73 -9.86 -4.85
C PHE A 83 -19.25 -10.78 -5.97
N SER A 84 -18.17 -11.53 -5.73
CA SER A 84 -17.66 -12.53 -6.68
C SER A 84 -18.67 -13.65 -6.93
N ALA A 85 -19.33 -14.17 -5.89
CA ALA A 85 -20.34 -15.22 -6.02
C ALA A 85 -21.57 -14.74 -6.81
N THR A 86 -22.04 -13.52 -6.55
CA THR A 86 -23.18 -12.95 -7.30
C THR A 86 -22.80 -12.63 -8.76
N ALA A 87 -21.54 -12.27 -9.02
CA ALA A 87 -21.01 -12.12 -10.38
C ALA A 87 -20.97 -13.47 -11.11
N ALA A 88 -20.43 -14.51 -10.47
CA ALA A 88 -20.31 -15.86 -11.03
C ALA A 88 -21.67 -16.49 -11.37
N THR A 89 -22.72 -16.16 -10.61
CA THR A 89 -24.08 -16.69 -10.82
C THR A 89 -24.96 -15.77 -11.68
N GLY A 90 -24.43 -14.65 -12.18
CA GLY A 90 -25.23 -13.66 -12.93
C GLY A 90 -26.29 -12.93 -12.10
N SER A 91 -26.20 -13.01 -10.77
CA SER A 91 -27.20 -12.48 -9.83
C SER A 91 -26.75 -11.22 -9.09
N ARG A 92 -25.93 -10.38 -9.72
CA ARG A 92 -25.35 -9.16 -9.11
C ARG A 92 -26.37 -8.22 -8.46
N GLY A 93 -27.63 -8.22 -8.95
CA GLY A 93 -28.74 -7.47 -8.35
C GLY A 93 -29.08 -7.90 -6.91
N LEU A 94 -28.68 -9.12 -6.48
CA LEU A 94 -28.88 -9.61 -5.12
C LEU A 94 -27.79 -9.16 -4.15
N PHE A 95 -26.65 -8.65 -4.65
CA PHE A 95 -25.54 -8.21 -3.81
C PHE A 95 -25.95 -7.20 -2.72
N PRO A 96 -26.78 -6.18 -2.96
CA PRO A 96 -27.18 -5.24 -1.92
C PRO A 96 -27.94 -5.84 -0.72
N VAL A 97 -28.41 -7.08 -0.84
CA VAL A 97 -29.17 -7.76 0.24
C VAL A 97 -28.24 -8.43 1.25
N TYR A 98 -27.00 -8.76 0.87
CA TYR A 98 -26.11 -9.56 1.71
C TYR A 98 -25.83 -8.97 3.11
N PRO A 99 -25.66 -7.64 3.30
CA PRO A 99 -25.39 -7.10 4.62
C PRO A 99 -26.53 -7.38 5.61
N ILE A 100 -27.76 -7.27 5.13
CA ILE A 100 -28.97 -7.54 5.93
C ILE A 100 -28.99 -9.00 6.35
N VAL A 101 -28.74 -9.92 5.41
CA VAL A 101 -28.72 -11.37 5.68
C VAL A 101 -27.64 -11.71 6.72
N VAL A 102 -26.43 -11.20 6.53
CA VAL A 102 -25.31 -11.46 7.47
C VAL A 102 -25.61 -10.91 8.85
N VAL A 103 -26.05 -9.65 8.95
CA VAL A 103 -26.36 -9.01 10.25
C VAL A 103 -27.48 -9.74 10.97
N LEU A 104 -28.57 -10.11 10.29
CA LEU A 104 -29.67 -10.84 10.90
C LEU A 104 -29.26 -12.24 11.33
N ALA A 105 -28.54 -12.99 10.51
CA ALA A 105 -28.04 -14.31 10.87
C ALA A 105 -27.10 -14.26 12.11
N CYS A 106 -26.22 -13.27 12.15
CA CYS A 106 -25.35 -13.03 13.28
C CYS A 106 -26.10 -12.60 14.53
N ALA A 107 -27.11 -11.73 14.40
CA ALA A 107 -27.95 -11.29 15.51
C ALA A 107 -28.74 -12.45 16.12
N LEU A 108 -29.33 -13.32 15.29
CA LEU A 108 -30.02 -14.54 15.74
C LEU A 108 -29.07 -15.48 16.50
N ARG A 109 -27.83 -15.64 16.03
CA ARG A 109 -26.81 -16.45 16.68
C ARG A 109 -26.39 -15.85 18.02
N ILE A 110 -26.21 -14.54 18.10
CA ILE A 110 -25.86 -13.82 19.34
C ILE A 110 -27.01 -13.94 20.34
N TRP A 111 -28.26 -13.76 19.89
CA TRP A 111 -29.46 -13.89 20.72
C TRP A 111 -29.59 -15.29 21.36
N LYS A 112 -29.38 -16.35 20.57
CA LYS A 112 -29.41 -17.74 21.07
C LYS A 112 -28.31 -18.05 22.11
N ARG A 113 -27.26 -17.21 22.20
CA ARG A 113 -26.15 -17.39 23.16
C ARG A 113 -26.28 -16.64 24.46
N HIS A 114 -27.36 -15.90 24.69
CA HIS A 114 -27.57 -15.02 25.85
C HIS A 114 -27.60 -15.74 27.25
N GLY A 115 -27.04 -16.93 27.38
CA GLY A 115 -26.80 -17.62 28.65
C GLY A 115 -25.33 -17.73 29.09
N HIS A 116 -24.37 -17.39 28.27
CA HIS A 116 -22.93 -17.55 28.53
C HIS A 116 -22.15 -16.32 28.03
N ASP A 117 -22.25 -15.20 28.77
CA ASP A 117 -21.35 -14.08 28.56
C ASP A 117 -20.02 -14.40 29.26
N PRO A 118 -18.92 -14.70 28.54
CA PRO A 118 -17.60 -14.65 29.16
C PRO A 118 -17.34 -13.18 29.50
N SER A 119 -17.00 -12.96 30.76
CA SER A 119 -16.60 -11.69 31.34
C SER A 119 -15.89 -10.81 30.34
N GLY A 120 -16.51 -9.66 30.03
CA GLY A 120 -15.92 -8.67 29.12
C GLY A 120 -14.47 -8.41 29.51
N SER A 121 -13.59 -8.56 28.54
CA SER A 121 -12.19 -8.17 28.69
C SER A 121 -12.18 -6.73 29.18
N SER A 122 -11.71 -6.52 30.41
CA SER A 122 -11.52 -5.17 30.93
C SER A 122 -10.57 -4.47 29.99
N GLU A 123 -11.10 -3.58 29.14
CA GLU A 123 -10.24 -2.65 28.41
C GLU A 123 -9.45 -1.88 29.46
N GLY A 124 -8.21 -2.29 29.70
CA GLY A 124 -7.29 -1.56 30.56
C GLY A 124 -7.32 -0.08 30.13
N GLN A 125 -7.36 0.83 31.13
CA GLN A 125 -7.55 2.26 30.89
C GLN A 125 -6.67 2.75 29.74
N MET A 126 -7.29 3.17 28.64
CA MET A 126 -6.58 3.79 27.52
C MET A 126 -6.04 5.15 27.97
N SER A 127 -4.73 5.36 27.85
CA SER A 127 -4.11 6.64 28.13
C SER A 127 -4.59 7.69 27.13
N ALA A 128 -5.23 8.76 27.60
CA ALA A 128 -5.67 9.86 26.74
C ALA A 128 -4.51 10.48 25.96
N GLY A 129 -3.34 10.65 26.61
CA GLY A 129 -2.14 11.17 25.95
C GLY A 129 -1.67 10.28 24.80
N ALA A 130 -1.68 8.96 24.97
CA ALA A 130 -1.31 8.03 23.90
C ALA A 130 -2.29 8.11 22.71
N MET A 131 -3.59 8.25 22.97
CA MET A 131 -4.60 8.39 21.92
C MET A 131 -4.44 9.70 21.13
N TRP A 132 -4.14 10.80 21.81
CA TRP A 132 -3.87 12.08 21.13
C TRP A 132 -2.59 12.05 20.29
N VAL A 133 -1.50 11.43 20.80
CA VAL A 133 -0.26 11.26 20.02
C VAL A 133 -0.53 10.37 18.80
N ALA A 134 -1.26 9.28 18.97
CA ALA A 134 -1.64 8.40 17.86
C ALA A 134 -2.48 9.15 16.81
N ALA A 135 -3.49 9.90 17.24
CA ALA A 135 -4.35 10.69 16.34
C ALA A 135 -3.58 11.78 15.61
N ALA A 136 -2.71 12.51 16.29
CA ALA A 136 -1.90 13.57 15.69
C ALA A 136 -0.90 12.98 14.68
N ALA A 137 -0.18 11.91 15.04
CA ALA A 137 0.76 11.24 14.15
C ALA A 137 0.07 10.67 12.90
N LEU A 138 -1.08 10.02 13.06
CA LEU A 138 -1.86 9.49 11.95
C LEU A 138 -2.40 10.61 11.06
N SER A 139 -2.92 11.69 11.64
CA SER A 139 -3.40 12.86 10.89
C SER A 139 -2.29 13.50 10.05
N LEU A 140 -1.09 13.66 10.62
CA LEU A 140 0.08 14.16 9.89
C LEU A 140 0.51 13.19 8.79
N GLY A 141 0.53 11.89 9.08
CA GLY A 141 0.83 10.85 8.08
C GLY A 141 -0.16 10.86 6.91
N LEU A 142 -1.47 10.97 7.20
CA LEU A 142 -2.50 11.09 6.16
C LEU A 142 -2.30 12.33 5.29
N VAL A 143 -2.06 13.49 5.90
CA VAL A 143 -1.76 14.73 5.15
C VAL A 143 -0.52 14.55 4.28
N TYR A 144 0.55 13.95 4.82
CA TYR A 144 1.77 13.69 4.08
C TYR A 144 1.55 12.78 2.85
N VAL A 145 0.88 11.64 3.04
CA VAL A 145 0.56 10.72 1.94
C VAL A 145 -0.31 11.42 0.89
N CYS A 146 -1.28 12.23 1.31
CA CYS A 146 -2.13 12.99 0.39
C CYS A 146 -1.35 14.02 -0.43
N LEU A 147 -0.42 14.73 0.19
CA LEU A 147 0.42 15.71 -0.52
C LEU A 147 1.32 15.03 -1.56
N ALA A 148 1.74 13.80 -1.33
CA ALA A 148 2.48 13.00 -2.31
C ALA A 148 1.58 12.42 -3.42
N PHE A 149 0.40 11.91 -3.05
CA PHE A 149 -0.48 11.15 -3.91
C PHE A 149 -1.40 12.01 -4.79
N LEU A 150 -2.16 12.93 -4.20
CA LEU A 150 -3.23 13.68 -4.90
C LEU A 150 -2.77 14.40 -6.17
N PRO A 151 -1.54 14.96 -6.23
CA PRO A 151 -1.06 15.60 -7.45
C PRO A 151 -0.76 14.65 -8.60
N THR A 152 -0.46 13.39 -8.27
CA THR A 152 -0.15 12.36 -9.28
C THR A 152 -1.42 11.75 -9.89
N VAL A 153 -2.58 12.02 -9.29
CA VAL A 153 -3.89 11.46 -9.68
C VAL A 153 -4.98 12.55 -9.72
N PRO A 154 -4.85 13.57 -10.57
CA PRO A 154 -5.93 14.54 -10.74
C PRO A 154 -7.20 13.82 -11.20
N LEU A 155 -8.37 14.31 -10.77
CA LEU A 155 -9.64 13.80 -11.31
C LEU A 155 -9.75 14.10 -12.81
N PRO A 156 -10.35 13.21 -13.60
CA PRO A 156 -10.60 13.45 -15.01
C PRO A 156 -11.27 14.81 -15.25
N SER A 157 -10.75 15.60 -16.20
CA SER A 157 -11.19 16.97 -16.42
C SER A 157 -11.26 17.29 -17.91
N LEU A 158 -12.32 17.98 -18.31
CA LEU A 158 -12.46 18.52 -19.66
C LEU A 158 -11.77 19.87 -19.86
N ALA A 159 -11.20 20.45 -18.77
CA ALA A 159 -10.58 21.78 -18.83
C ALA A 159 -9.10 21.75 -19.25
N ARG A 160 -8.39 20.67 -19.01
CA ARG A 160 -6.93 20.58 -19.25
C ARG A 160 -6.49 19.14 -19.52
N PRO A 161 -5.38 18.94 -20.26
CA PRO A 161 -4.75 17.63 -20.38
C PRO A 161 -4.28 17.12 -19.01
N ILE A 162 -4.34 15.80 -18.83
CA ILE A 162 -3.99 15.12 -17.58
C ILE A 162 -2.95 14.04 -17.89
N GLN A 163 -1.94 13.98 -17.04
CA GLN A 163 -0.98 12.90 -17.04
C GLN A 163 -1.07 12.16 -15.71
N TYR A 164 -1.21 10.85 -15.79
CA TYR A 164 -1.24 9.98 -14.63
C TYR A 164 0.11 9.29 -14.41
N TYR A 165 0.38 8.91 -13.17
CA TYR A 165 1.35 7.86 -12.92
C TYR A 165 0.93 6.59 -13.65
N VAL A 166 1.86 5.93 -14.32
CA VAL A 166 1.61 4.90 -15.34
C VAL A 166 0.67 3.76 -14.90
N ASP A 167 0.72 3.34 -13.63
CA ASP A 167 -0.09 2.21 -13.14
C ASP A 167 -1.57 2.58 -12.88
N PHE A 168 -1.88 3.86 -12.66
CA PHE A 168 -3.23 4.25 -12.22
C PHE A 168 -4.30 4.09 -13.32
N PRO A 169 -4.05 4.40 -14.59
CA PRO A 169 -5.01 4.06 -15.64
C PRO A 169 -5.29 2.55 -15.67
N ASN A 170 -4.27 1.70 -15.56
CA ASN A 170 -4.48 0.25 -15.50
C ASN A 170 -5.41 -0.14 -14.34
N PHE A 171 -5.21 0.42 -13.15
CA PHE A 171 -6.07 0.13 -12.00
C PHE A 171 -7.52 0.55 -12.22
N ILE A 172 -7.77 1.68 -12.87
CA ILE A 172 -9.13 2.11 -13.25
C ILE A 172 -9.74 1.10 -14.23
N GLY A 173 -9.00 0.67 -15.25
CA GLY A 173 -9.43 -0.38 -16.19
C GLY A 173 -9.74 -1.70 -15.47
N LEU A 174 -8.92 -2.11 -14.51
CA LEU A 174 -9.16 -3.32 -13.71
C LEU A 174 -10.44 -3.24 -12.86
N ILE A 175 -10.74 -2.08 -12.26
CA ILE A 175 -12.00 -1.89 -11.52
C ILE A 175 -13.21 -2.03 -12.46
N ALA A 176 -13.15 -1.41 -13.63
CA ALA A 176 -14.19 -1.53 -14.63
C ALA A 176 -14.37 -2.96 -15.13
N GLU A 177 -13.27 -3.67 -15.37
CA GLU A 177 -13.26 -5.06 -15.82
C GLU A 177 -13.94 -5.98 -14.80
N VAL A 178 -13.50 -5.95 -13.53
CA VAL A 178 -14.09 -6.84 -12.50
C VAL A 178 -15.52 -6.46 -12.14
N ARG A 179 -15.94 -5.20 -12.38
CA ARG A 179 -17.32 -4.79 -12.29
C ARG A 179 -18.17 -5.43 -13.38
N ASN A 180 -17.65 -5.52 -14.60
CA ASN A 180 -18.42 -5.91 -15.78
C ASN A 180 -18.39 -7.43 -16.02
N HIS A 181 -17.23 -8.07 -15.86
CA HIS A 181 -16.98 -9.44 -16.31
C HIS A 181 -16.69 -10.42 -15.18
N TRP A 182 -17.05 -11.69 -15.39
CA TRP A 182 -16.69 -12.83 -14.56
C TRP A 182 -16.52 -14.08 -15.43
N PRO A 183 -15.43 -14.84 -15.33
CA PRO A 183 -14.18 -14.46 -14.63
C PRO A 183 -13.55 -13.22 -15.27
N PRO A 184 -12.74 -12.45 -14.51
CA PRO A 184 -12.13 -11.25 -15.05
C PRO A 184 -11.06 -11.57 -16.09
N THR A 185 -10.96 -10.73 -17.11
CA THR A 185 -9.93 -10.78 -18.14
C THR A 185 -9.06 -9.52 -18.10
N SER A 186 -8.00 -9.46 -18.89
CA SER A 186 -7.20 -8.23 -18.98
C SER A 186 -7.94 -7.16 -19.79
N PRO A 187 -8.19 -5.95 -19.23
CA PRO A 187 -8.87 -4.91 -19.97
C PRO A 187 -8.11 -4.42 -21.20
N GLY A 188 -6.78 -4.39 -21.13
CA GLY A 188 -5.91 -3.97 -22.24
C GLY A 188 -5.48 -5.08 -23.18
N LEU A 189 -5.89 -6.34 -22.93
CA LEU A 189 -5.60 -7.50 -23.78
C LEU A 189 -6.80 -8.45 -23.79
N SER A 190 -7.81 -8.14 -24.58
CA SER A 190 -9.13 -8.77 -24.55
C SER A 190 -9.11 -10.30 -24.63
N GLY A 191 -9.97 -10.95 -23.86
CA GLY A 191 -10.12 -12.41 -23.84
C GLY A 191 -8.99 -13.18 -23.17
N VAL A 192 -8.01 -12.51 -22.56
CA VAL A 192 -6.93 -13.17 -21.81
C VAL A 192 -7.28 -13.14 -20.32
N PRO A 193 -7.27 -14.29 -19.62
CA PRO A 193 -7.59 -14.34 -18.19
C PRO A 193 -6.70 -13.42 -17.36
N LEU A 194 -7.28 -12.76 -16.36
CA LEU A 194 -6.57 -11.88 -15.43
C LEU A 194 -6.01 -12.71 -14.27
N HIS A 195 -4.69 -12.88 -14.23
CA HIS A 195 -3.96 -13.54 -13.14
C HIS A 195 -3.23 -12.51 -12.27
N TYR A 196 -3.99 -11.75 -11.50
CA TYR A 196 -3.48 -10.64 -10.70
C TYR A 196 -4.19 -10.54 -9.35
N GLN A 197 -3.65 -9.80 -8.42
CA GLN A 197 -4.23 -9.50 -7.10
C GLN A 197 -5.40 -8.52 -7.23
N TRP A 198 -6.61 -9.00 -7.46
CA TRP A 198 -7.75 -8.19 -7.86
C TRP A 198 -8.79 -7.91 -6.77
N PHE A 199 -8.56 -8.30 -5.51
CA PHE A 199 -9.57 -8.13 -4.45
C PHE A 199 -9.90 -6.67 -4.14
N VAL A 200 -8.92 -5.76 -4.10
CA VAL A 200 -9.17 -4.33 -3.90
C VAL A 200 -10.02 -3.75 -5.04
N PHE A 201 -9.83 -4.23 -6.27
CA PHE A 201 -10.62 -3.76 -7.42
C PHE A 201 -12.06 -4.24 -7.34
N TYR A 202 -12.31 -5.45 -6.81
CA TYR A 202 -13.67 -5.92 -6.52
C TYR A 202 -14.37 -5.06 -5.48
N GLN A 203 -13.69 -4.68 -4.42
CA GLN A 203 -14.23 -3.81 -3.38
C GLN A 203 -14.62 -2.44 -4.00
N MET A 204 -13.73 -1.80 -4.76
CA MET A 204 -14.03 -0.53 -5.44
C MET A 204 -15.16 -0.68 -6.48
N ALA A 205 -15.22 -1.79 -7.19
CA ALA A 205 -16.31 -2.10 -8.14
C ALA A 205 -17.65 -2.27 -7.43
N ALA A 206 -17.69 -2.90 -6.27
CA ALA A 206 -18.88 -3.06 -5.46
C ALA A 206 -19.39 -1.71 -4.93
N ILE A 207 -18.47 -0.82 -4.47
CA ILE A 207 -18.82 0.56 -4.10
C ILE A 207 -19.45 1.28 -5.29
N ASN A 208 -18.81 1.25 -6.46
CA ASN A 208 -19.33 1.89 -7.68
C ASN A 208 -20.72 1.37 -8.04
N GLN A 209 -20.89 0.05 -8.05
CA GLN A 209 -22.18 -0.57 -8.43
C GLN A 209 -23.33 -0.19 -7.50
N VAL A 210 -23.09 -0.08 -6.19
CA VAL A 210 -24.16 0.21 -5.21
C VAL A 210 -24.40 1.71 -5.07
N THR A 211 -23.35 2.52 -5.08
CA THR A 211 -23.45 3.96 -4.78
C THR A 211 -23.64 4.84 -6.01
N GLY A 212 -23.21 4.35 -7.19
CA GLY A 212 -23.14 5.13 -8.42
C GLY A 212 -22.04 6.21 -8.42
N VAL A 213 -21.16 6.23 -7.41
CA VAL A 213 -20.00 7.13 -7.40
C VAL A 213 -19.01 6.67 -8.47
N SER A 214 -18.46 7.60 -9.25
CA SER A 214 -17.57 7.24 -10.37
C SER A 214 -16.30 6.56 -9.91
N ILE A 215 -15.79 5.62 -10.72
CA ILE A 215 -14.57 4.84 -10.43
C ILE A 215 -13.38 5.76 -10.10
N PRO A 216 -13.08 6.82 -10.87
CA PRO A 216 -11.97 7.73 -10.52
C PRO A 216 -12.14 8.43 -9.17
N VAL A 217 -13.36 8.80 -8.78
CA VAL A 217 -13.61 9.43 -7.46
C VAL A 217 -13.40 8.44 -6.33
N ILE A 218 -13.87 7.20 -6.48
CA ILE A 218 -13.64 6.13 -5.50
C ILE A 218 -12.13 5.88 -5.34
N ALA A 219 -11.46 5.58 -6.44
CA ALA A 219 -10.07 5.13 -6.46
C ALA A 219 -9.07 6.25 -6.09
N PHE A 220 -9.27 7.47 -6.63
CA PHE A 220 -8.32 8.56 -6.46
C PHE A 220 -8.60 9.44 -5.23
N ARG A 221 -9.74 9.29 -4.54
CA ARG A 221 -10.14 10.17 -3.44
C ARG A 221 -10.66 9.42 -2.22
N LEU A 222 -11.66 8.55 -2.40
CA LEU A 222 -12.45 8.05 -1.29
C LEU A 222 -11.82 6.87 -0.57
N ASP A 223 -11.45 5.82 -1.29
CA ASP A 223 -11.13 4.50 -0.72
C ASP A 223 -9.76 4.43 -0.02
N PHE A 224 -8.74 5.13 -0.56
CA PHE A 224 -7.39 4.96 -0.05
C PHE A 224 -7.19 5.54 1.36
N LEU A 225 -7.90 6.61 1.73
CA LEU A 225 -7.77 7.24 3.05
C LEU A 225 -8.28 6.37 4.20
N PRO A 226 -9.49 5.78 4.13
CA PRO A 226 -9.95 4.82 5.13
C PRO A 226 -9.04 3.61 5.28
N THR A 227 -8.47 3.12 4.19
CA THR A 227 -7.52 2.01 4.20
C THR A 227 -6.25 2.36 4.99
N ILE A 228 -5.66 3.53 4.77
CA ILE A 228 -4.49 4.01 5.55
C ILE A 228 -4.87 4.30 7.00
N LEU A 229 -6.04 4.90 7.25
CA LEU A 229 -6.58 5.10 8.59
C LEU A 229 -6.70 3.78 9.34
N MET A 230 -7.18 2.74 8.67
CA MET A 230 -7.32 1.41 9.26
C MET A 230 -5.97 0.79 9.62
N ILE A 231 -4.94 0.94 8.78
CA ILE A 231 -3.56 0.52 9.12
C ILE A 231 -3.09 1.19 10.41
N GLY A 232 -3.29 2.51 10.55
CA GLY A 232 -2.97 3.23 11.78
C GLY A 232 -3.74 2.73 13.00
N CYS A 233 -5.04 2.51 12.86
CA CYS A 233 -5.89 1.94 13.90
C CYS A 233 -5.40 0.54 14.34
N GLN A 234 -5.07 -0.31 13.38
CA GLN A 234 -4.58 -1.66 13.63
C GLN A 234 -3.18 -1.67 14.24
N LEU A 235 -2.26 -0.80 13.80
CA LEU A 235 -0.96 -0.63 14.46
C LEU A 235 -1.11 -0.25 15.93
N PHE A 236 -2.07 0.67 16.24
CA PHE A 236 -2.37 1.01 17.62
C PHE A 236 -2.88 -0.19 18.43
N VAL A 237 -3.85 -0.94 17.87
CA VAL A 237 -4.46 -2.10 18.53
C VAL A 237 -3.44 -3.21 18.76
N VAL A 238 -2.69 -3.59 17.73
CA VAL A 238 -1.68 -4.66 17.80
C VAL A 238 -0.53 -4.25 18.70
N GLY A 239 -0.03 -3.03 18.57
CA GLY A 239 1.03 -2.49 19.42
C GLY A 239 0.64 -2.42 20.89
N ARG A 240 -0.60 -1.98 21.18
CA ARG A 240 -1.17 -2.00 22.54
C ARG A 240 -1.28 -3.42 23.10
N PHE A 241 -1.77 -4.37 22.31
CA PHE A 241 -1.95 -5.76 22.72
C PHE A 241 -0.61 -6.42 23.03
N ILE A 242 0.32 -6.44 22.07
CA ILE A 242 1.62 -7.08 22.22
C ILE A 242 2.49 -6.35 23.25
N GLY A 243 2.54 -5.02 23.19
CA GLY A 243 3.33 -4.18 24.09
C GLY A 243 2.69 -3.98 25.49
N ARG A 244 1.45 -4.43 25.68
CA ARG A 244 0.65 -4.21 26.92
C ARG A 244 0.64 -2.73 27.35
N SER A 245 0.61 -1.83 26.36
CA SER A 245 0.67 -0.38 26.60
C SER A 245 0.13 0.38 25.40
N ALA A 246 -0.78 1.33 25.65
CA ALA A 246 -1.27 2.25 24.62
C ALA A 246 -0.15 3.10 23.99
N TRP A 247 0.91 3.41 24.74
CA TRP A 247 2.06 4.14 24.23
C TRP A 247 2.86 3.36 23.18
N VAL A 248 2.94 2.02 23.28
CA VAL A 248 3.58 1.20 22.22
C VAL A 248 2.76 1.31 20.94
N GLY A 249 1.43 1.25 21.02
CA GLY A 249 0.57 1.45 19.85
C GLY A 249 0.72 2.85 19.23
N ALA A 250 0.71 3.90 20.06
CA ALA A 250 0.89 5.28 19.59
C ALA A 250 2.27 5.51 18.93
N LEU A 251 3.33 5.03 19.56
CA LEU A 251 4.69 5.14 19.01
C LEU A 251 4.88 4.28 17.76
N ALA A 252 4.16 3.15 17.61
CA ALA A 252 4.21 2.38 16.38
C ALA A 252 3.67 3.18 15.19
N ILE A 253 2.60 3.99 15.38
CA ILE A 253 2.09 4.90 14.36
C ILE A 253 3.13 6.01 14.06
N VAL A 254 3.75 6.61 15.10
CA VAL A 254 4.80 7.62 14.91
C VAL A 254 5.96 7.06 14.08
N VAL A 255 6.43 5.86 14.42
CA VAL A 255 7.52 5.20 13.66
C VAL A 255 7.10 4.90 12.23
N ALA A 256 5.88 4.39 12.02
CA ALA A 256 5.41 3.99 10.70
C ALA A 256 5.18 5.16 9.74
N PHE A 257 4.64 6.28 10.22
CA PHE A 257 4.18 7.39 9.37
C PHE A 257 5.08 8.63 9.39
N LEU A 258 5.90 8.79 10.42
CA LEU A 258 6.72 10.00 10.59
C LEU A 258 8.23 9.72 10.60
N LEU A 259 8.64 8.45 10.55
CA LEU A 259 10.03 8.05 10.48
C LEU A 259 10.26 7.26 9.21
N GLY A 260 11.08 7.80 8.33
CA GLY A 260 11.57 7.11 7.15
C GLY A 260 13.00 6.58 7.32
N PRO A 261 13.46 5.72 6.40
CA PRO A 261 14.87 5.42 6.26
C PRO A 261 15.65 6.70 5.97
N LEU A 262 16.89 6.75 6.42
CA LEU A 262 17.78 7.84 6.04
C LEU A 262 18.18 7.66 4.59
N ASP A 263 17.53 8.37 3.70
CA ASP A 263 17.94 8.48 2.31
C ASP A 263 18.59 9.84 2.05
N LEU A 264 19.86 9.79 1.65
CA LEU A 264 20.67 10.97 1.35
C LEU A 264 20.69 11.27 -0.15
N THR A 265 19.92 10.54 -0.97
CA THR A 265 19.78 10.87 -2.38
C THR A 265 18.70 11.89 -2.63
N THR A 266 19.05 12.82 -3.48
CA THR A 266 18.16 13.84 -4.03
C THR A 266 17.77 13.52 -5.47
N ASP A 267 17.77 12.24 -5.88
CA ASP A 267 17.34 11.88 -7.24
C ASP A 267 15.83 12.16 -7.45
N ALA A 268 15.06 12.18 -6.38
CA ALA A 268 13.74 12.82 -6.37
C ALA A 268 13.95 14.28 -5.94
N ALA A 269 14.02 15.19 -6.88
CA ALA A 269 14.25 16.61 -6.61
C ALA A 269 13.26 17.13 -5.54
N GLY A 270 13.76 17.39 -4.34
CA GLY A 270 13.00 17.93 -3.22
C GLY A 270 12.41 16.90 -2.24
N ALA A 271 12.75 15.62 -2.33
CA ALA A 271 12.36 14.66 -1.30
C ALA A 271 13.13 14.92 0.00
N PRO A 272 12.46 14.91 1.17
CA PRO A 272 13.13 15.05 2.46
C PRO A 272 14.11 13.89 2.69
N PRO A 273 15.23 14.09 3.41
CA PRO A 273 16.21 13.03 3.67
C PRO A 273 15.68 11.85 4.49
N PHE A 274 14.48 11.96 5.05
CA PHE A 274 13.74 10.87 5.70
C PHE A 274 12.45 10.55 4.92
N PHE A 275 12.46 10.72 3.60
CA PHE A 275 11.36 10.28 2.76
C PHE A 275 11.21 8.77 2.88
N ASP A 276 10.00 8.32 3.25
CA ASP A 276 9.74 6.94 3.55
C ASP A 276 9.27 6.18 2.31
N LEU A 277 10.01 5.12 1.97
CA LEU A 277 9.61 4.18 0.94
C LEU A 277 8.29 3.49 1.30
N PHE A 278 8.05 3.22 2.59
CA PHE A 278 6.79 2.68 3.07
C PHE A 278 5.61 3.59 2.72
N SER A 279 5.72 4.90 2.99
CA SER A 279 4.67 5.87 2.61
C SER A 279 4.46 5.93 1.10
N PHE A 280 5.52 5.81 0.30
CA PHE A 280 5.40 5.72 -1.16
C PHE A 280 4.58 4.49 -1.57
N HIS A 281 4.88 3.33 -1.03
CA HIS A 281 4.17 2.09 -1.37
C HIS A 281 2.72 2.08 -0.91
N LEU A 282 2.35 2.86 0.12
CA LEU A 282 0.95 3.00 0.55
C LEU A 282 0.06 3.66 -0.50
N TRP A 283 0.61 4.51 -1.38
CA TRP A 283 -0.19 5.15 -2.42
C TRP A 283 0.13 4.66 -3.84
N ALA A 284 1.34 4.20 -4.09
CA ALA A 284 1.76 3.74 -5.43
C ALA A 284 1.12 2.40 -5.83
N SER A 285 0.71 1.58 -4.85
CA SER A 285 0.09 0.27 -5.12
C SER A 285 -1.10 0.03 -4.18
N TRP A 286 -2.32 0.24 -4.64
CA TRP A 286 -3.54 0.11 -3.82
C TRP A 286 -3.74 -1.28 -3.21
N THR A 287 -3.27 -2.31 -3.88
CA THR A 287 -3.30 -3.69 -3.38
C THR A 287 -2.47 -3.88 -2.11
N PHE A 288 -1.41 -3.07 -1.92
CA PHE A 288 -0.52 -3.20 -0.77
C PHE A 288 -1.14 -2.70 0.54
N PRO A 289 -1.61 -1.42 0.69
CA PRO A 289 -2.26 -0.98 1.92
C PRO A 289 -3.51 -1.79 2.23
N PHE A 290 -4.28 -2.19 1.21
CA PHE A 290 -5.41 -3.08 1.38
C PHE A 290 -4.99 -4.41 2.00
N GLY A 291 -3.94 -5.06 1.48
CA GLY A 291 -3.36 -6.29 2.02
C GLY A 291 -2.82 -6.13 3.44
N LEU A 292 -2.21 -4.98 3.78
CA LEU A 292 -1.68 -4.72 5.13
C LEU A 292 -2.78 -4.71 6.21
N THR A 293 -4.00 -4.31 5.88
CA THR A 293 -5.12 -4.37 6.85
C THR A 293 -5.43 -5.80 7.27
N PHE A 294 -5.33 -6.74 6.36
CA PHE A 294 -5.45 -8.17 6.67
C PHE A 294 -4.23 -8.68 7.46
N PHE A 295 -3.02 -8.28 7.06
CA PHE A 295 -1.80 -8.69 7.76
C PHE A 295 -1.82 -8.30 9.23
N LEU A 296 -2.17 -7.05 9.55
CA LEU A 296 -2.20 -6.55 10.92
C LEU A 296 -3.32 -7.19 11.75
N ALA A 297 -4.49 -7.42 11.15
CA ALA A 297 -5.57 -8.17 11.79
C ALA A 297 -5.16 -9.62 12.10
N LEU A 298 -4.50 -10.29 11.14
CA LEU A 298 -3.94 -11.63 11.33
C LEU A 298 -2.83 -11.64 12.38
N LEU A 299 -1.93 -10.66 12.38
CA LEU A 299 -0.87 -10.54 13.38
C LEU A 299 -1.45 -10.44 14.80
N TYR A 300 -2.53 -9.67 14.99
CA TYR A 300 -3.24 -9.61 16.28
C TYR A 300 -3.74 -10.98 16.70
N LEU A 301 -4.51 -11.65 15.85
CA LEU A 301 -5.13 -12.94 16.17
C LEU A 301 -4.09 -14.07 16.36
N ILE A 302 -3.05 -14.08 15.53
CA ILE A 302 -1.96 -15.06 15.66
C ILE A 302 -1.18 -14.80 16.95
N ALA A 303 -0.87 -13.54 17.28
CA ALA A 303 -0.21 -13.20 18.54
C ALA A 303 -1.03 -13.63 19.77
N GLU A 304 -2.35 -13.53 19.70
CA GLU A 304 -3.25 -14.06 20.72
C GLU A 304 -3.19 -15.59 20.79
N ARG A 305 -3.27 -16.26 19.64
CA ARG A 305 -3.31 -17.73 19.59
C ARG A 305 -2.00 -18.39 20.00
N VAL A 306 -0.85 -17.82 19.63
CA VAL A 306 0.45 -18.39 20.03
C VAL A 306 0.75 -18.23 21.53
N GLN A 307 0.03 -17.32 22.22
CA GLN A 307 0.10 -17.19 23.68
C GLN A 307 -0.88 -18.14 24.40
N ALA A 308 -1.88 -18.68 23.70
CA ALA A 308 -2.84 -19.60 24.26
C ALA A 308 -2.27 -21.02 24.39
N THR A 309 -2.70 -21.72 25.43
CA THR A 309 -2.28 -23.12 25.72
C THR A 309 -3.15 -24.15 25.01
N THR A 310 -4.35 -23.74 24.55
CA THR A 310 -5.34 -24.59 23.89
C THR A 310 -5.45 -24.28 22.40
N TRP A 311 -5.92 -25.23 21.61
CA TRP A 311 -6.11 -25.05 20.17
C TRP A 311 -7.35 -25.78 19.60
N ARG A 312 -8.03 -26.59 20.43
CA ARG A 312 -9.15 -27.46 20.02
C ARG A 312 -10.49 -27.13 20.69
N THR A 313 -10.57 -26.12 21.53
CA THR A 313 -11.86 -25.74 22.13
C THR A 313 -12.79 -25.17 21.06
N SER A 314 -14.10 -25.18 21.33
CA SER A 314 -15.08 -24.58 20.40
C SER A 314 -14.84 -23.06 20.18
N ALA A 315 -14.25 -22.36 21.14
CA ALA A 315 -13.84 -20.98 21.02
C ALA A 315 -12.62 -20.84 20.10
N ASP A 316 -11.67 -21.76 20.21
CA ASP A 316 -10.50 -21.81 19.33
C ASP A 316 -10.91 -22.04 17.89
N ILE A 317 -11.79 -23.02 17.61
CA ILE A 317 -12.27 -23.33 16.25
C ILE A 317 -12.91 -22.09 15.61
N ARG A 318 -13.70 -21.32 16.36
CA ARG A 318 -14.32 -20.08 15.87
C ARG A 318 -13.29 -19.01 15.51
N THR A 319 -12.24 -18.89 16.32
CA THR A 319 -11.12 -17.97 16.03
C THR A 319 -10.36 -18.44 14.79
N TRP A 320 -10.16 -19.75 14.59
CA TRP A 320 -9.55 -20.29 13.37
C TRP A 320 -10.38 -20.00 12.12
N VAL A 321 -11.71 -20.00 12.21
CA VAL A 321 -12.58 -19.57 11.10
C VAL A 321 -12.35 -18.11 10.76
N VAL A 322 -12.26 -17.22 11.75
CA VAL A 322 -11.95 -15.79 11.50
C VAL A 322 -10.56 -15.64 10.85
N ILE A 323 -9.55 -16.35 11.36
CA ILE A 323 -8.19 -16.35 10.78
C ILE A 323 -8.23 -16.84 9.35
N GLY A 324 -8.95 -17.93 9.05
CA GLY A 324 -9.09 -18.47 7.70
C GLY A 324 -9.72 -17.48 6.73
N LEU A 325 -10.81 -16.81 7.12
CA LEU A 325 -11.45 -15.78 6.31
C LEU A 325 -10.51 -14.59 6.03
N LEU A 326 -9.80 -14.11 7.05
CA LEU A 326 -8.82 -13.04 6.87
C LEU A 326 -7.64 -13.48 6.00
N MET A 327 -7.20 -14.74 6.07
CA MET A 327 -6.17 -15.28 5.18
C MET A 327 -6.64 -15.33 3.71
N ILE A 328 -7.92 -15.66 3.47
CA ILE A 328 -8.51 -15.58 2.12
C ILE A 328 -8.47 -14.13 1.62
N GLY A 329 -8.94 -13.17 2.43
CA GLY A 329 -8.86 -11.75 2.09
C GLY A 329 -7.42 -11.29 1.80
N ALA A 330 -6.47 -11.68 2.65
CA ALA A 330 -5.05 -11.36 2.50
C ALA A 330 -4.45 -11.91 1.19
N SER A 331 -4.77 -13.15 0.86
CA SER A 331 -4.13 -13.86 -0.26
C SER A 331 -4.48 -13.29 -1.64
N GLY A 332 -5.72 -12.81 -1.82
CA GLY A 332 -6.14 -12.18 -3.07
C GLY A 332 -5.91 -10.67 -3.10
N SER A 333 -5.48 -10.07 -1.97
CA SER A 333 -5.21 -8.63 -1.86
C SER A 333 -3.82 -8.25 -2.33
N LYS A 334 -2.79 -8.95 -1.84
CA LYS A 334 -1.38 -8.74 -2.24
C LYS A 334 -0.60 -10.04 -2.08
N ALA A 335 0.09 -10.43 -3.13
CA ALA A 335 0.86 -11.70 -3.18
C ALA A 335 1.92 -11.82 -2.08
N THR A 336 2.37 -10.71 -1.49
CA THR A 336 3.44 -10.67 -0.48
C THR A 336 2.95 -10.96 0.95
N ILE A 337 1.67 -10.79 1.24
CA ILE A 337 1.14 -10.83 2.62
C ILE A 337 1.25 -12.21 3.25
N LEU A 338 0.66 -13.22 2.62
CA LEU A 338 0.69 -14.59 3.17
C LEU A 338 2.10 -15.19 3.22
N PRO A 339 2.98 -15.05 2.20
CA PRO A 339 4.35 -15.52 2.32
C PRO A 339 5.12 -14.95 3.52
N VAL A 340 5.01 -13.64 3.79
CA VAL A 340 5.65 -13.05 4.98
C VAL A 340 5.07 -13.63 6.26
N LEU A 341 3.75 -13.80 6.32
CA LEU A 341 3.08 -14.40 7.47
C LEU A 341 3.53 -15.85 7.69
N LEU A 342 3.63 -16.64 6.64
CA LEU A 342 4.05 -18.05 6.69
C LEU A 342 5.53 -18.17 7.09
N VAL A 343 6.43 -17.44 6.44
CA VAL A 343 7.86 -17.48 6.77
C VAL A 343 8.09 -16.96 8.19
N GLY A 344 7.45 -15.84 8.58
CA GLY A 344 7.55 -15.30 9.92
C GLY A 344 7.02 -16.25 10.99
N THR A 345 5.88 -16.92 10.73
CA THR A 345 5.32 -17.93 11.66
C THR A 345 6.21 -19.18 11.72
N GLY A 346 6.78 -19.60 10.61
CA GLY A 346 7.75 -20.69 10.54
C GLY A 346 9.01 -20.40 11.35
N LEU A 347 9.60 -19.22 11.16
CA LEU A 347 10.73 -18.76 11.98
C LEU A 347 10.38 -18.72 13.48
N TYR A 348 9.18 -18.23 13.82
CA TYR A 348 8.70 -18.25 15.20
C TYR A 348 8.63 -19.67 15.76
N ALA A 349 8.10 -20.62 14.99
CA ALA A 349 8.01 -22.02 15.40
C ALA A 349 9.39 -22.63 15.64
N VAL A 350 10.35 -22.34 14.77
CA VAL A 350 11.77 -22.78 14.94
C VAL A 350 12.37 -22.16 16.19
N VAL A 351 12.23 -20.85 16.39
CA VAL A 351 12.78 -20.17 17.59
C VAL A 351 12.21 -20.75 18.88
N VAL A 352 10.89 -20.98 18.93
CA VAL A 352 10.24 -21.57 20.11
C VAL A 352 10.73 -23.02 20.33
N PHE A 353 10.82 -23.82 19.28
CA PHE A 353 11.32 -25.18 19.37
C PHE A 353 12.77 -25.24 19.89
N VAL A 354 13.63 -24.40 19.34
CA VAL A 354 15.07 -24.36 19.74
C VAL A 354 15.23 -23.88 21.17
N THR A 355 14.49 -22.83 21.57
CA THR A 355 14.65 -22.18 22.89
C THR A 355 13.89 -22.88 24.01
N LYS A 356 12.69 -23.39 23.73
CA LYS A 356 11.81 -23.99 24.74
C LYS A 356 11.68 -25.52 24.63
N ARG A 357 12.23 -26.11 23.57
CA ARG A 357 12.10 -27.56 23.27
C ARG A 357 10.65 -28.05 23.22
N THR A 358 9.72 -27.15 22.86
CA THR A 358 8.29 -27.46 22.74
C THR A 358 7.80 -27.13 21.33
N VAL A 359 6.91 -27.97 20.82
CA VAL A 359 6.30 -27.72 19.50
C VAL A 359 5.13 -26.73 19.66
N PRO A 360 5.17 -25.55 19.00
CA PRO A 360 4.09 -24.56 19.13
C PRO A 360 2.91 -24.95 18.24
N ALA A 361 2.01 -25.82 18.74
CA ALA A 361 0.90 -26.37 17.96
C ALA A 361 0.05 -25.29 17.26
N ASN A 362 -0.25 -24.18 17.94
CA ASN A 362 -1.01 -23.08 17.33
C ASN A 362 -0.29 -22.45 16.14
N ALA A 363 1.04 -22.34 16.14
CA ALA A 363 1.81 -21.86 15.00
C ALA A 363 1.74 -22.86 13.83
N LEU A 364 1.77 -24.17 14.11
CA LEU A 364 1.63 -25.20 13.07
C LEU A 364 0.23 -25.18 12.43
N VAL A 365 -0.84 -24.90 13.21
CA VAL A 365 -2.19 -24.70 12.64
C VAL A 365 -2.22 -23.49 11.70
N VAL A 366 -1.61 -22.36 12.10
CA VAL A 366 -1.49 -21.17 11.23
C VAL A 366 -0.76 -21.52 9.91
N LEU A 367 0.36 -22.25 10.02
CA LEU A 367 1.13 -22.67 8.83
C LEU A 367 0.31 -23.58 7.93
N GLY A 368 -0.32 -24.63 8.48
CA GLY A 368 -1.14 -25.56 7.70
C GLY A 368 -2.30 -24.87 6.99
N LEU A 369 -3.05 -24.04 7.71
CA LEU A 369 -4.17 -23.28 7.15
C LEU A 369 -3.69 -22.31 6.06
N GLY A 370 -2.62 -21.57 6.35
CA GLY A 370 -2.08 -20.58 5.41
C GLY A 370 -1.48 -21.22 4.15
N ILE A 371 -0.81 -22.38 4.24
CA ILE A 371 -0.29 -23.11 3.08
C ILE A 371 -1.44 -23.55 2.17
N VAL A 372 -2.52 -24.09 2.76
CA VAL A 372 -3.69 -24.55 1.97
C VAL A 372 -4.36 -23.36 1.27
N ILE A 373 -4.61 -22.27 2.00
CA ILE A 373 -5.28 -21.07 1.44
C ILE A 373 -4.37 -20.41 0.38
N PHE A 374 -3.08 -20.26 0.67
CA PHE A 374 -2.13 -19.68 -0.29
C PHE A 374 -2.02 -20.52 -1.55
N GLY A 375 -1.91 -21.85 -1.41
CA GLY A 375 -1.85 -22.77 -2.56
C GLY A 375 -3.10 -22.69 -3.44
N ALA A 376 -4.28 -22.67 -2.84
CA ALA A 376 -5.54 -22.52 -3.57
C ALA A 376 -5.63 -21.16 -4.29
N THR A 377 -5.29 -20.06 -3.60
CA THR A 377 -5.30 -18.73 -4.21
C THR A 377 -4.23 -18.57 -5.28
N PHE A 378 -3.05 -19.16 -5.06
CA PHE A 378 -1.97 -19.16 -6.05
C PHE A 378 -2.41 -19.83 -7.36
N ALA A 379 -3.12 -20.94 -7.28
CA ALA A 379 -3.65 -21.62 -8.46
C ALA A 379 -4.80 -20.83 -9.13
N ILE A 380 -5.75 -20.29 -8.34
CA ILE A 380 -6.98 -19.69 -8.88
C ILE A 380 -6.77 -18.22 -9.29
N VAL A 381 -6.14 -17.41 -8.43
CA VAL A 381 -6.00 -15.96 -8.63
C VAL A 381 -4.74 -15.63 -9.44
N TYR A 382 -3.64 -16.33 -9.20
CA TYR A 382 -2.35 -16.07 -9.86
C TYR A 382 -2.00 -17.03 -11.01
N GLY A 383 -2.92 -17.93 -11.38
CA GLY A 383 -2.70 -18.86 -12.49
C GLY A 383 -1.55 -19.84 -12.31
N GLY A 384 -1.07 -20.02 -11.07
CA GLY A 384 0.04 -20.93 -10.75
C GLY A 384 1.44 -20.39 -11.12
N GLY A 385 1.55 -19.12 -11.53
CA GLY A 385 2.80 -18.49 -11.94
C GLY A 385 3.17 -17.26 -11.12
N VAL A 386 4.46 -16.92 -11.09
CA VAL A 386 5.00 -15.66 -10.55
C VAL A 386 5.94 -15.07 -11.61
N PRO A 387 5.40 -14.44 -12.65
CA PRO A 387 6.22 -13.92 -13.74
C PRO A 387 7.21 -12.87 -13.24
N GLY A 388 8.39 -12.83 -13.84
CA GLY A 388 9.43 -11.86 -13.52
C GLY A 388 10.13 -12.04 -12.17
N THR A 389 9.88 -13.16 -11.44
CA THR A 389 10.57 -13.45 -10.18
C THR A 389 11.81 -14.31 -10.42
N VAL A 390 12.95 -13.83 -9.95
CA VAL A 390 14.24 -14.54 -10.02
C VAL A 390 14.91 -14.61 -8.65
N ILE A 391 15.70 -15.64 -8.40
CA ILE A 391 16.54 -15.71 -7.20
C ILE A 391 17.77 -14.84 -7.46
N GLN A 392 17.82 -13.68 -6.81
CA GLN A 392 18.92 -12.73 -6.90
C GLN A 392 19.14 -12.06 -5.54
N PRO A 393 20.04 -12.59 -4.71
CA PRO A 393 20.27 -12.06 -3.38
C PRO A 393 20.68 -10.59 -3.40
N ILE A 394 20.14 -9.82 -2.44
CA ILE A 394 20.43 -8.38 -2.18
C ILE A 394 20.19 -7.44 -3.38
N ALA A 395 19.44 -7.86 -4.39
CA ALA A 395 19.14 -7.03 -5.56
C ALA A 395 18.41 -5.72 -5.19
N SER A 396 17.50 -5.76 -4.21
CA SER A 396 16.73 -4.58 -3.75
C SER A 396 17.60 -3.41 -3.30
N TYR A 397 18.80 -3.66 -2.79
CA TYR A 397 19.69 -2.58 -2.32
C TYR A 397 20.40 -1.82 -3.45
N GLN A 398 20.38 -2.31 -4.68
CA GLN A 398 20.91 -1.58 -5.84
C GLN A 398 20.20 -0.23 -6.04
N TYR A 399 18.97 -0.11 -5.57
CA TYR A 399 18.15 1.11 -5.64
C TYR A 399 18.45 2.09 -4.52
N THR A 400 19.18 1.68 -3.47
CA THR A 400 19.56 2.58 -2.40
C THR A 400 20.58 3.61 -2.88
N ALA A 401 20.49 4.77 -2.33
CA ALA A 401 21.31 5.91 -2.68
C ALA A 401 22.81 5.64 -2.65
N PRO A 402 23.37 5.09 -1.57
CA PRO A 402 24.80 4.79 -1.52
C PRO A 402 25.27 3.87 -2.64
N VAL A 403 24.45 2.86 -2.98
CA VAL A 403 24.78 1.89 -4.03
C VAL A 403 24.68 2.51 -5.43
N LYS A 404 23.65 3.32 -5.70
CA LYS A 404 23.54 4.08 -6.97
C LYS A 404 24.74 4.98 -7.20
N VAL A 405 25.21 5.66 -6.15
CA VAL A 405 26.43 6.50 -6.22
C VAL A 405 27.66 5.67 -6.48
N ALA A 406 27.87 4.60 -5.71
CA ALA A 406 29.01 3.70 -5.85
C ALA A 406 29.06 3.03 -7.24
N SER A 407 27.89 2.72 -7.82
CA SER A 407 27.80 2.11 -9.15
C SER A 407 28.26 3.04 -10.29
N LYS A 408 28.19 4.38 -10.10
CA LYS A 408 28.66 5.39 -11.07
C LYS A 408 30.19 5.59 -11.05
N ILE A 409 30.93 4.95 -10.14
CA ILE A 409 32.38 5.05 -10.09
C ILE A 409 32.98 4.29 -11.26
N SER A 410 33.75 4.99 -12.09
CA SER A 410 34.35 4.45 -13.34
C SER A 410 35.55 3.50 -13.08
N SER A 411 36.31 3.70 -12.00
CA SER A 411 37.45 2.87 -11.65
C SER A 411 37.03 1.50 -11.13
N GLY A 412 37.42 0.43 -11.83
CA GLY A 412 37.02 -0.94 -11.50
C GLY A 412 37.49 -1.40 -10.11
N LEU A 413 38.68 -1.03 -9.68
CA LEU A 413 39.24 -1.39 -8.35
C LEU A 413 38.55 -0.59 -7.24
N LEU A 414 38.42 0.72 -7.41
CA LEU A 414 37.75 1.59 -6.45
C LEU A 414 36.28 1.21 -6.29
N ARG A 415 35.59 0.91 -7.38
CA ARG A 415 34.21 0.44 -7.35
C ARG A 415 34.05 -0.87 -6.58
N LYS A 416 34.96 -1.84 -6.78
CA LYS A 416 34.97 -3.13 -6.04
C LYS A 416 35.17 -2.93 -4.54
N ALA A 417 35.95 -1.93 -4.13
CA ALA A 417 36.18 -1.62 -2.71
C ALA A 417 35.00 -0.85 -2.08
N VAL A 418 34.43 0.14 -2.79
CA VAL A 418 33.40 1.04 -2.26
C VAL A 418 31.99 0.40 -2.29
N LEU A 419 31.70 -0.44 -3.27
CA LEU A 419 30.36 -1.02 -3.45
C LEU A 419 29.89 -1.86 -2.24
N PRO A 420 30.68 -2.78 -1.65
CA PRO A 420 30.26 -3.51 -0.44
C PRO A 420 29.97 -2.59 0.74
N PHE A 421 30.80 -1.53 0.92
CA PHE A 421 30.55 -0.54 1.96
C PHE A 421 29.27 0.25 1.71
N ALA A 422 28.97 0.61 0.46
CA ALA A 422 27.73 1.28 0.07
C ALA A 422 26.49 0.42 0.37
N TYR A 423 26.57 -0.89 0.17
CA TYR A 423 25.49 -1.82 0.56
C TYR A 423 25.27 -1.82 2.08
N ILE A 424 26.34 -1.85 2.88
CA ILE A 424 26.24 -1.80 4.36
C ILE A 424 25.60 -0.48 4.81
N VAL A 425 26.01 0.64 4.23
CA VAL A 425 25.47 1.97 4.56
C VAL A 425 23.99 2.06 4.13
N GLY A 426 23.64 1.55 2.96
CA GLY A 426 22.27 1.49 2.49
C GLY A 426 21.36 0.68 3.43
N LEU A 427 21.84 -0.51 3.82
CA LEU A 427 21.12 -1.35 4.78
C LEU A 427 20.96 -0.67 6.14
N ALA A 428 22.04 -0.06 6.66
CA ALA A 428 21.99 0.66 7.92
C ALA A 428 20.99 1.83 7.87
N GLY A 429 20.96 2.58 6.77
CA GLY A 429 19.99 3.66 6.55
C GLY A 429 18.54 3.16 6.56
N MET A 430 18.28 2.05 5.87
CA MET A 430 16.94 1.44 5.84
C MET A 430 16.48 0.88 7.19
N LEU A 431 17.42 0.42 8.03
CA LEU A 431 17.10 -0.12 9.36
C LEU A 431 17.05 0.94 10.47
N LEU A 432 17.39 2.19 10.19
CA LEU A 432 17.40 3.28 11.16
C LEU A 432 16.06 3.47 11.91
N PRO A 433 14.90 3.42 11.27
CA PRO A 433 13.59 3.53 11.95
C PRO A 433 13.40 2.45 13.02
N PHE A 434 14.10 1.33 12.88
CA PHE A 434 14.00 0.18 13.79
C PHE A 434 15.08 0.18 14.90
N ALA A 435 15.89 1.22 15.00
CA ALA A 435 16.96 1.31 15.99
C ALA A 435 16.46 1.18 17.45
N GLY A 436 15.18 1.52 17.70
CA GLY A 436 14.53 1.25 18.97
C GLY A 436 14.58 -0.23 19.40
N MET A 437 14.61 -1.19 18.45
CA MET A 437 14.73 -2.61 18.76
C MET A 437 16.02 -2.95 19.53
N LEU A 438 17.11 -2.25 19.26
CA LEU A 438 18.40 -2.48 19.93
C LEU A 438 18.31 -2.28 21.44
N TYR A 439 17.34 -1.49 21.89
CA TYR A 439 17.12 -1.26 23.32
C TYR A 439 16.57 -2.48 24.06
N LEU A 440 15.78 -3.30 23.39
CA LEU A 440 15.26 -4.57 23.93
C LEU A 440 16.36 -5.63 24.10
N LEU A 441 17.51 -5.50 23.40
CA LEU A 441 18.62 -6.44 23.51
C LEU A 441 19.44 -6.24 24.79
N ARG A 442 19.19 -5.18 25.56
CA ARG A 442 19.93 -4.86 26.79
C ARG A 442 19.56 -5.77 27.95
N GLY A 443 20.53 -6.02 28.82
CA GLY A 443 20.42 -6.95 29.95
C GLY A 443 19.12 -6.82 30.77
N PRO A 444 18.75 -5.62 31.28
CA PRO A 444 17.52 -5.45 32.07
C PRO A 444 16.23 -5.72 31.29
N HIS A 445 16.25 -5.51 29.97
CA HIS A 445 15.04 -5.61 29.13
C HIS A 445 14.97 -6.90 28.31
N ARG A 446 16.02 -7.72 28.28
CA ARG A 446 16.07 -8.98 27.52
C ARG A 446 14.90 -9.92 27.85
N GLY A 447 14.43 -9.95 29.10
CA GLY A 447 13.27 -10.75 29.50
C GLY A 447 11.98 -10.38 28.76
N GLN A 448 11.86 -9.16 28.25
CA GLN A 448 10.69 -8.72 27.48
C GLN A 448 10.75 -9.14 26.01
N LEU A 449 11.94 -9.52 25.49
CA LEU A 449 12.14 -9.87 24.07
C LEU A 449 11.24 -11.03 23.63
N SER A 450 11.01 -12.00 24.53
CA SER A 450 10.14 -13.17 24.25
C SER A 450 8.72 -12.79 23.83
N ARG A 451 8.22 -11.64 24.32
CA ARG A 451 6.89 -11.11 23.96
C ARG A 451 6.83 -10.65 22.52
N TYR A 452 7.95 -10.16 21.97
CA TYR A 452 8.05 -9.60 20.63
C TYR A 452 8.60 -10.59 19.62
N THR A 453 8.88 -11.84 20.01
CA THR A 453 9.50 -12.86 19.15
C THR A 453 8.71 -13.04 17.84
N LEU A 454 7.37 -13.09 17.90
CA LEU A 454 6.55 -13.22 16.69
C LEU A 454 6.76 -12.03 15.74
N CYS A 455 6.71 -10.79 16.24
CA CYS A 455 6.94 -9.59 15.44
C CYS A 455 8.35 -9.54 14.85
N LEU A 456 9.37 -9.96 15.62
CA LEU A 456 10.74 -10.06 15.12
C LEU A 456 10.88 -11.10 14.01
N CYS A 457 10.17 -12.22 14.12
CA CYS A 457 10.15 -13.26 13.10
C CYS A 457 9.42 -12.80 11.83
N MET A 458 8.30 -12.04 11.96
CA MET A 458 7.63 -11.41 10.81
C MET A 458 8.52 -10.38 10.12
N PHE A 459 9.16 -9.51 10.88
CA PHE A 459 10.12 -8.53 10.39
C PHE A 459 11.30 -9.21 9.66
N GLY A 460 11.92 -10.21 10.31
CA GLY A 460 13.01 -10.99 9.71
C GLY A 460 12.57 -11.80 8.49
N GLY A 461 11.36 -12.34 8.50
CA GLY A 461 10.78 -13.08 7.36
C GLY A 461 10.58 -12.21 6.13
N GLY A 462 10.06 -10.99 6.31
CA GLY A 462 9.92 -10.01 5.23
C GLY A 462 11.25 -9.61 4.63
N LEU A 463 12.25 -9.30 5.49
CA LEU A 463 13.61 -9.01 5.06
C LEU A 463 14.27 -10.20 4.36
N LEU A 464 14.09 -11.42 4.87
CA LEU A 464 14.66 -12.62 4.28
C LEU A 464 14.17 -12.82 2.85
N ILE A 465 12.85 -12.76 2.63
CA ILE A 465 12.27 -12.94 1.28
C ILE A 465 12.76 -11.84 0.35
N ALA A 466 12.63 -10.56 0.74
CA ALA A 466 13.04 -9.43 -0.08
C ALA A 466 14.52 -9.45 -0.47
N ASN A 467 15.37 -10.07 0.38
CA ASN A 467 16.79 -10.19 0.12
C ASN A 467 17.19 -11.45 -0.66
N LEU A 468 16.28 -12.37 -0.89
CA LEU A 468 16.55 -13.60 -1.66
C LEU A 468 16.09 -13.53 -3.11
N ILE A 469 15.02 -12.78 -3.36
CA ILE A 469 14.39 -12.70 -4.68
C ILE A 469 14.49 -11.29 -5.24
N HIS A 470 14.41 -11.20 -6.56
CA HIS A 470 14.19 -9.97 -7.29
C HIS A 470 12.97 -10.11 -8.19
N GLN A 471 12.15 -9.06 -8.25
CA GLN A 471 10.97 -8.97 -9.10
C GLN A 471 11.01 -7.72 -9.96
N VAL A 472 10.42 -7.82 -11.15
CA VAL A 472 10.24 -6.65 -12.03
C VAL A 472 9.56 -5.51 -11.27
N GLY A 473 10.03 -4.28 -11.49
CA GLY A 473 9.50 -3.09 -10.81
C GLY A 473 9.83 -3.02 -9.31
N SER A 474 10.83 -3.78 -8.82
CA SER A 474 11.24 -3.81 -7.40
C SER A 474 10.12 -4.28 -6.46
N SER A 475 9.21 -5.12 -6.95
CA SER A 475 8.06 -5.59 -6.18
C SER A 475 8.44 -6.48 -4.98
N GLU A 476 9.68 -6.96 -4.89
CA GLU A 476 10.23 -7.62 -3.71
C GLU A 476 10.26 -6.73 -2.47
N LEU A 477 10.28 -5.42 -2.62
CA LEU A 477 10.23 -4.47 -1.49
C LEU A 477 8.92 -4.56 -0.70
N TYR A 478 7.82 -4.98 -1.32
CA TYR A 478 6.55 -5.18 -0.60
C TYR A 478 6.63 -6.32 0.45
N PHE A 479 7.51 -7.31 0.28
CA PHE A 479 7.76 -8.31 1.33
C PHE A 479 8.43 -7.68 2.55
N GLN A 480 9.43 -6.84 2.31
CA GLN A 480 10.15 -6.08 3.34
C GLN A 480 9.18 -5.16 4.10
N ASP A 481 8.38 -4.37 3.39
CA ASP A 481 7.46 -3.41 3.99
C ASP A 481 6.32 -4.09 4.76
N THR A 482 5.87 -5.27 4.30
CA THR A 482 4.95 -6.11 5.08
C THR A 482 5.58 -6.49 6.43
N GLY A 483 6.83 -6.94 6.43
CA GLY A 483 7.59 -7.24 7.65
C GLY A 483 7.82 -6.01 8.53
N TYR A 484 8.04 -4.85 7.92
CA TYR A 484 8.28 -3.57 8.62
C TYR A 484 7.12 -3.19 9.54
N THR A 485 5.86 -3.51 9.18
CA THR A 485 4.72 -3.20 10.04
C THR A 485 4.80 -3.90 11.42
N ALA A 486 5.29 -5.13 11.46
CA ALA A 486 5.59 -5.82 12.72
C ALA A 486 6.82 -5.23 13.40
N GLY A 487 7.82 -4.81 12.63
CA GLY A 487 9.03 -4.14 13.10
C GLY A 487 8.75 -2.82 13.81
N PHE A 488 7.81 -2.00 13.32
CA PHE A 488 7.42 -0.73 13.94
C PHE A 488 6.92 -0.92 15.38
N ILE A 489 6.22 -2.02 15.65
CA ILE A 489 5.72 -2.34 17.00
C ILE A 489 6.90 -2.64 17.96
N VAL A 490 7.90 -3.37 17.48
CA VAL A 490 9.08 -3.72 18.29
C VAL A 490 9.94 -2.48 18.53
N ALA A 491 10.15 -1.66 17.50
CA ALA A 491 10.88 -0.39 17.62
C ALA A 491 10.19 0.54 18.62
N ALA A 492 8.88 0.69 18.53
CA ALA A 492 8.07 1.48 19.45
C ALA A 492 8.18 1.01 20.91
N ALA A 493 8.22 -0.30 21.12
CA ALA A 493 8.41 -0.87 22.45
C ALA A 493 9.77 -0.50 23.05
N GLY A 494 10.83 -0.61 22.27
CA GLY A 494 12.17 -0.22 22.68
C GLY A 494 12.28 1.29 22.94
N LEU A 495 11.70 2.13 22.09
CA LEU A 495 11.63 3.58 22.31
C LEU A 495 10.90 3.95 23.60
N ARG A 496 9.78 3.27 23.90
CA ARG A 496 9.07 3.48 25.14
C ARG A 496 9.91 3.14 26.38
N LEU A 497 10.55 1.97 26.37
CA LEU A 497 11.44 1.56 27.48
C LEU A 497 12.56 2.56 27.68
N ALA A 498 13.12 2.97 26.60
CA ALA A 498 14.14 3.98 26.54
C ALA A 498 13.73 5.30 27.17
N TRP A 499 12.55 5.79 26.80
CA TRP A 499 11.97 7.00 27.39
C TRP A 499 11.77 6.85 28.90
N MET A 500 11.29 5.68 29.36
CA MET A 500 11.09 5.44 30.80
C MET A 500 12.42 5.48 31.56
N ASP A 501 13.48 4.89 31.02
CA ASP A 501 14.80 4.90 31.66
C ASP A 501 15.42 6.31 31.67
N VAL A 502 15.33 7.06 30.57
CA VAL A 502 15.78 8.46 30.53
C VAL A 502 15.05 9.31 31.55
N ARG A 503 13.75 9.13 31.69
CA ARG A 503 12.95 9.89 32.65
C ARG A 503 13.33 9.58 34.12
N SER A 504 13.81 8.36 34.40
CA SER A 504 14.29 7.97 35.73
C SER A 504 15.64 8.60 36.12
N ILE A 505 16.45 9.05 35.13
CA ILE A 505 17.78 9.64 35.36
C ILE A 505 17.70 11.11 35.81
N GLY A 506 16.55 11.79 35.60
CA GLY A 506 16.32 13.14 36.12
C GLY A 506 16.64 14.30 35.14
N ALA A 507 16.72 15.52 35.66
CA ALA A 507 16.78 16.75 34.88
C ALA A 507 17.99 16.88 33.92
N SER A 508 19.13 16.28 34.26
CA SER A 508 20.33 16.32 33.40
C SER A 508 20.13 15.55 32.10
N ALA A 509 19.44 14.41 32.13
CA ALA A 509 19.12 13.62 30.95
C ALA A 509 18.10 14.36 30.08
N THR A 510 17.13 15.05 30.68
CA THR A 510 16.16 15.86 29.95
C THR A 510 16.83 17.02 29.20
N LYS A 511 17.75 17.75 29.86
CA LYS A 511 18.53 18.82 29.22
C LYS A 511 19.38 18.29 28.06
N ALA A 512 20.08 17.16 28.26
CA ALA A 512 20.86 16.53 27.20
C ALA A 512 19.97 16.06 26.02
N GLY A 513 18.77 15.55 26.31
CA GLY A 513 17.79 15.17 25.29
C GLY A 513 17.28 16.37 24.48
N VAL A 514 16.99 17.49 25.14
CA VAL A 514 16.55 18.74 24.45
C VAL A 514 17.68 19.30 23.58
N LEU A 515 18.91 19.33 24.05
CA LEU A 515 20.06 19.79 23.25
C LEU A 515 20.30 18.88 22.04
N ALA A 516 20.21 17.56 22.24
CA ALA A 516 20.33 16.61 21.15
C ALA A 516 19.19 16.76 20.12
N PHE A 517 17.96 17.03 20.59
CA PHE A 517 16.82 17.31 19.71
C PHE A 517 17.04 18.55 18.85
N VAL A 518 17.42 19.67 19.46
CA VAL A 518 17.74 20.90 18.73
C VAL A 518 18.88 20.67 17.74
N GLY A 519 19.94 19.97 18.17
CA GLY A 519 21.04 19.61 17.29
C GLY A 519 20.63 18.75 16.11
N TRP A 520 19.76 17.75 16.31
CA TRP A 520 19.22 16.93 15.22
C TRP A 520 18.35 17.74 14.25
N VAL A 521 17.51 18.64 14.76
CA VAL A 521 16.74 19.56 13.90
C VAL A 521 17.67 20.40 13.02
N VAL A 522 18.71 20.98 13.61
CA VAL A 522 19.70 21.79 12.87
C VAL A 522 20.43 20.92 11.82
N VAL A 523 20.89 19.73 12.19
CA VAL A 523 21.56 18.81 11.26
C VAL A 523 20.64 18.41 10.09
N ILE A 524 19.39 18.05 10.37
CA ILE A 524 18.43 17.67 9.32
C ILE A 524 18.15 18.86 8.38
N LEU A 525 17.94 20.06 8.91
CA LEU A 525 17.71 21.25 8.11
C LEU A 525 18.96 21.64 7.29
N ALA A 526 20.16 21.54 7.89
CA ALA A 526 21.42 21.79 7.19
C ALA A 526 21.65 20.78 6.05
N VAL A 527 21.39 19.51 6.29
CA VAL A 527 21.46 18.46 5.25
C VAL A 527 20.44 18.73 4.14
N SER A 528 19.21 19.09 4.49
CA SER A 528 18.19 19.45 3.51
C SER A 528 18.58 20.65 2.66
N ALA A 529 19.22 21.65 3.25
CA ALA A 529 19.72 22.83 2.52
C ALA A 529 20.87 22.46 1.56
N VAL A 530 21.81 21.62 2.00
CA VAL A 530 22.97 21.15 1.19
C VAL A 530 22.51 20.24 0.05
N THR A 531 21.41 19.51 0.23
CA THR A 531 20.85 18.62 -0.78
C THR A 531 19.88 19.34 -1.74
N SER A 532 19.76 20.66 -1.64
CA SER A 532 18.90 21.43 -2.55
C SER A 532 19.32 21.31 -4.02
N PRO A 533 18.39 21.36 -4.98
CA PRO A 533 18.68 21.23 -6.43
C PRO A 533 19.70 22.25 -6.95
N ALA A 534 19.78 23.44 -6.33
CA ALA A 534 20.73 24.49 -6.69
C ALA A 534 22.20 24.07 -6.52
N LEU A 535 22.48 23.16 -5.57
CA LEU A 535 23.81 22.62 -5.31
C LEU A 535 24.04 21.25 -5.97
N ALA A 536 23.05 20.73 -6.73
CA ALA A 536 23.06 19.38 -7.31
C ALA A 536 24.15 19.16 -8.38
N GLN A 537 24.72 20.19 -8.95
CA GLN A 537 25.69 20.10 -10.06
C GLN A 537 27.13 19.81 -9.62
N GLY A 538 27.42 19.81 -8.32
CA GLY A 538 28.78 19.61 -7.79
C GLY A 538 28.91 18.31 -6.99
N GLY A 539 29.40 17.26 -7.62
CA GLY A 539 30.02 16.11 -6.95
C GLY A 539 29.20 15.37 -5.87
N LEU A 540 28.30 14.49 -6.31
CA LEU A 540 27.45 13.64 -5.43
C LEU A 540 28.24 12.92 -4.32
N VAL A 541 29.45 12.42 -4.61
CA VAL A 541 30.34 11.74 -3.65
C VAL A 541 30.77 12.69 -2.52
N LEU A 542 31.12 13.95 -2.84
CA LEU A 542 31.58 14.92 -1.84
C LEU A 542 30.46 15.25 -0.83
N ARG A 543 29.21 15.27 -1.28
CA ARG A 543 28.04 15.46 -0.41
C ARG A 543 27.85 14.31 0.56
N TYR A 544 27.92 13.06 0.09
CA TYR A 544 27.82 11.89 0.95
C TYR A 544 28.90 11.89 2.01
N VAL A 545 30.13 12.20 1.61
CA VAL A 545 31.26 12.32 2.55
C VAL A 545 30.96 13.43 3.56
N ALA A 546 30.54 14.61 3.12
CA ALA A 546 30.26 15.74 4.01
C ALA A 546 29.10 15.44 4.97
N ILE A 547 28.01 14.86 4.49
CA ILE A 547 26.84 14.48 5.29
C ILE A 547 27.21 13.38 6.30
N THR A 548 27.96 12.37 5.87
CA THR A 548 28.45 11.32 6.76
C THR A 548 29.35 11.91 7.87
N PHE A 549 30.23 12.84 7.53
CA PHE A 549 31.05 13.54 8.51
C PHE A 549 30.23 14.38 9.49
N ILE A 550 29.21 15.10 9.01
CA ILE A 550 28.29 15.89 9.87
C ILE A 550 27.58 14.97 10.85
N TYR A 551 27.04 13.84 10.40
CA TYR A 551 26.38 12.87 11.27
C TYR A 551 27.34 12.24 12.28
N LEU A 552 28.50 11.80 11.85
CA LEU A 552 29.53 11.21 12.75
C LEU A 552 30.03 12.24 13.78
N ALA A 553 30.29 13.47 13.37
CA ALA A 553 30.69 14.55 14.26
C ALA A 553 29.60 14.82 15.30
N PHE A 554 28.34 14.94 14.86
CA PHE A 554 27.21 15.21 15.76
C PHE A 554 26.98 14.04 16.74
N VAL A 555 26.97 12.79 16.26
CA VAL A 555 26.86 11.61 17.12
C VAL A 555 28.01 11.56 18.13
N THR A 556 29.22 11.89 17.70
CA THR A 556 30.40 11.96 18.60
C THR A 556 30.22 13.03 19.68
N VAL A 557 29.72 14.21 19.32
CA VAL A 557 29.43 15.29 20.28
C VAL A 557 28.36 14.85 21.26
N VAL A 558 27.24 14.25 20.80
CA VAL A 558 26.17 13.74 21.67
C VAL A 558 26.66 12.67 22.62
N VAL A 559 27.46 11.71 22.12
CA VAL A 559 28.08 10.64 22.94
C VAL A 559 29.02 11.22 23.97
N ARG A 560 29.91 12.14 23.57
CA ARG A 560 30.89 12.78 24.46
C ARG A 560 30.24 13.61 25.54
N TYR A 561 29.26 14.45 25.17
CA TYR A 561 28.45 15.24 26.11
C TYR A 561 27.70 14.35 27.08
N SER A 562 27.06 13.29 26.60
CA SER A 562 26.34 12.35 27.45
C SER A 562 27.23 11.64 28.47
N ARG A 563 28.48 11.30 28.08
CA ARG A 563 29.50 10.73 28.99
C ARG A 563 29.96 11.74 30.04
N THR A 564 30.21 12.99 29.64
CA THR A 564 30.61 14.06 30.57
C THR A 564 29.51 14.44 31.53
N ALA A 565 28.22 14.27 31.11
CA ALA A 565 27.03 14.45 31.96
C ALA A 565 26.80 13.27 32.90
N GLY A 566 27.71 12.27 32.96
CA GLY A 566 27.56 11.11 33.83
C GLY A 566 26.45 10.15 33.45
N LEU A 567 25.96 10.24 32.21
CA LEU A 567 24.90 9.34 31.73
C LEU A 567 25.47 7.93 31.52
N PRO A 568 24.86 6.89 32.09
CA PRO A 568 25.26 5.52 31.82
C PRO A 568 25.15 5.22 30.31
N SER A 569 25.98 4.33 29.80
CA SER A 569 26.05 3.97 28.36
C SER A 569 24.67 3.79 27.67
N PRO A 570 23.62 3.33 28.40
CA PRO A 570 22.25 3.29 27.92
C PRO A 570 21.59 4.64 27.69
N GLY A 571 21.79 5.60 28.59
CA GLY A 571 21.27 6.94 28.46
C GLY A 571 21.86 7.67 27.24
N VAL A 572 23.11 7.38 26.92
CA VAL A 572 23.82 7.96 25.75
C VAL A 572 23.14 7.59 24.43
N LEU A 573 22.77 6.33 24.25
CA LEU A 573 22.07 5.88 23.03
C LEU A 573 20.67 6.48 22.95
N MET A 574 20.05 6.75 24.09
CA MET A 574 18.70 7.28 24.19
C MET A 574 18.60 8.77 23.97
N VAL A 575 19.55 9.50 24.51
CA VAL A 575 19.67 10.94 24.24
C VAL A 575 19.94 11.21 22.75
N GLY A 576 20.56 10.24 22.04
CA GLY A 576 20.71 10.28 20.59
C GLY A 576 19.46 9.89 19.82
N LEU A 577 18.81 8.78 20.19
CA LEU A 577 17.76 8.14 19.38
C LEU A 577 16.39 8.78 19.52
N ILE A 578 15.93 9.07 20.75
CA ILE A 578 14.63 9.73 20.98
C ILE A 578 14.57 11.12 20.35
N PRO A 579 15.58 11.97 20.57
CA PRO A 579 15.63 13.28 19.91
C PRO A 579 15.73 13.20 18.39
N LEU A 580 16.41 12.20 17.83
CA LEU A 580 16.44 11.94 16.38
C LEU A 580 15.04 11.63 15.85
N VAL A 581 14.32 10.72 16.51
CA VAL A 581 12.93 10.37 16.15
C VAL A 581 12.02 11.60 16.19
N ALA A 582 12.10 12.37 17.28
CA ALA A 582 11.31 13.57 17.45
C ALA A 582 11.69 14.66 16.42
N ALA A 583 12.98 14.83 16.13
CA ALA A 583 13.44 15.80 15.14
C ALA A 583 13.02 15.38 13.71
N ALA A 584 13.13 14.12 13.35
CA ALA A 584 12.65 13.60 12.07
C ALA A 584 11.14 13.84 11.90
N ALA A 585 10.35 13.50 12.93
CA ALA A 585 8.91 13.71 12.91
C ALA A 585 8.51 15.20 12.79
N LEU A 586 9.27 16.12 13.38
CA LEU A 586 9.00 17.55 13.33
C LEU A 586 9.49 18.21 12.03
N THR A 587 10.59 17.76 11.48
CA THR A 587 11.16 18.35 10.26
C THR A 587 10.47 17.89 9.00
N THR A 588 9.85 16.73 8.99
CA THR A 588 9.08 16.23 7.84
C THR A 588 7.98 17.22 7.39
N PRO A 589 7.11 17.75 8.25
CA PRO A 589 6.15 18.79 7.87
C PRO A 589 6.78 20.10 7.37
N ILE A 590 7.93 20.51 7.94
CA ILE A 590 8.64 21.72 7.52
C ILE A 590 9.22 21.54 6.12
N GLN A 591 9.78 20.39 5.83
CA GLN A 591 10.30 20.04 4.51
C GLN A 591 9.21 19.91 3.45
N LEU A 592 7.98 19.59 3.86
CA LEU A 592 6.80 19.57 3.00
C LEU A 592 6.17 20.94 2.79
N SER A 593 6.59 21.98 3.51
CA SER A 593 5.99 23.32 3.39
C SER A 593 5.99 23.87 1.96
N PRO A 594 7.02 23.67 1.10
CA PRO A 594 6.96 24.07 -0.31
C PRO A 594 5.90 23.30 -1.10
N VAL A 595 5.73 22.01 -0.79
CA VAL A 595 4.71 21.14 -1.39
C VAL A 595 3.31 21.60 -0.98
N ILE A 596 3.12 21.92 0.31
CA ILE A 596 1.89 22.48 0.86
C ILE A 596 1.58 23.83 0.19
N GLY A 597 2.56 24.71 0.08
CA GLY A 597 2.41 26.01 -0.57
C GLY A 597 1.96 25.90 -2.03
N ARG A 598 2.57 25.03 -2.81
CA ARG A 598 2.17 24.77 -4.21
C ARG A 598 0.77 24.17 -4.31
N PHE A 599 0.44 23.22 -3.45
CA PHE A 599 -0.90 22.62 -3.39
C PHE A 599 -1.97 23.69 -3.13
N LEU A 600 -1.76 24.56 -2.13
CA LEU A 600 -2.70 25.61 -1.76
C LEU A 600 -2.82 26.72 -2.83
N THR A 601 -1.76 26.97 -3.61
CA THR A 601 -1.75 27.94 -4.70
C THR A 601 -2.16 27.37 -6.05
N GLY A 602 -2.52 26.08 -6.11
CA GLY A 602 -2.90 25.40 -7.37
C GLY A 602 -1.76 25.29 -8.38
N GLN A 603 -0.52 25.53 -7.94
CA GLN A 603 0.64 25.35 -8.81
C GLN A 603 0.92 23.87 -9.07
N PRO A 604 1.33 23.48 -10.29
CA PRO A 604 1.67 22.10 -10.56
C PRO A 604 2.80 21.65 -9.62
N MET A 605 2.56 20.56 -8.92
CA MET A 605 3.55 19.96 -8.05
C MET A 605 4.56 19.22 -8.93
N THR A 606 5.77 19.71 -8.98
CA THR A 606 6.90 19.05 -9.63
C THR A 606 7.44 17.93 -8.74
N VAL A 607 6.63 16.91 -8.51
CA VAL A 607 7.16 15.57 -8.33
C VAL A 607 7.38 15.09 -9.74
N THR A 608 8.62 15.18 -10.24
CA THR A 608 9.05 14.72 -11.55
C THR A 608 7.89 14.43 -12.50
N GLN A 609 7.12 15.47 -12.87
CA GLN A 609 6.28 15.31 -14.05
C GLN A 609 7.28 15.12 -15.18
N PRO A 610 7.22 13.98 -15.90
CA PRO A 610 7.94 13.90 -17.14
C PRO A 610 7.62 15.17 -17.91
N ASP A 611 8.62 15.72 -18.57
CA ASP A 611 8.48 16.91 -19.41
C ASP A 611 7.15 16.83 -20.20
N PRO A 612 6.22 17.77 -20.02
CA PRO A 612 4.92 17.73 -20.73
C PRO A 612 5.08 17.61 -22.25
N GLN A 613 6.26 17.97 -22.78
CA GLN A 613 6.61 17.78 -24.18
C GLN A 613 7.03 16.33 -24.51
N LYS A 614 7.33 15.52 -23.50
CA LYS A 614 7.82 14.14 -23.67
C LYS A 614 6.77 13.07 -23.38
N VAL A 615 5.69 13.41 -22.69
CA VAL A 615 4.67 12.43 -22.31
C VAL A 615 3.31 12.81 -22.86
N ARG A 616 2.69 11.84 -23.49
CA ARG A 616 1.36 11.94 -24.11
C ARG A 616 0.29 11.73 -23.04
N GLY A 617 -0.34 12.83 -22.61
CA GLY A 617 -1.39 12.79 -21.61
C GLY A 617 -2.79 12.59 -22.19
N LEU A 618 -3.74 12.25 -21.32
CA LEU A 618 -5.16 12.22 -21.65
C LEU A 618 -5.67 13.66 -21.89
N THR A 619 -5.96 14.00 -23.15
CA THR A 619 -6.49 15.32 -23.49
C THR A 619 -8.01 15.37 -23.27
N PRO A 620 -8.61 16.56 -23.08
CA PRO A 620 -10.06 16.71 -22.96
C PRO A 620 -10.84 16.07 -24.14
N GLY A 621 -10.34 16.23 -25.36
CA GLY A 621 -10.98 15.66 -26.54
C GLY A 621 -10.91 14.13 -26.59
N LEU A 622 -9.79 13.52 -26.13
CA LEU A 622 -9.68 12.08 -25.99
C LEU A 622 -10.62 11.57 -24.90
N LEU A 623 -10.69 12.26 -23.77
CA LEU A 623 -11.61 11.88 -22.69
C LEU A 623 -13.07 11.88 -23.16
N VAL A 624 -13.50 12.89 -23.91
CA VAL A 624 -14.85 12.93 -24.50
C VAL A 624 -15.10 11.74 -25.44
N ALA A 625 -14.12 11.38 -26.27
CA ALA A 625 -14.23 10.24 -27.18
C ALA A 625 -14.33 8.90 -26.45
N LEU A 626 -13.57 8.72 -25.35
CA LEU A 626 -13.60 7.53 -24.54
C LEU A 626 -14.93 7.41 -23.73
N GLN A 627 -15.42 8.54 -23.21
CA GLN A 627 -16.74 8.61 -22.59
C GLN A 627 -17.87 8.30 -23.60
N TRP A 628 -17.72 8.73 -24.84
CA TRP A 628 -18.68 8.36 -25.89
C TRP A 628 -18.76 6.84 -26.06
N LEU A 629 -17.62 6.13 -26.10
CA LEU A 629 -17.60 4.66 -26.14
C LEU A 629 -18.28 4.06 -24.89
N GLN A 630 -18.00 4.61 -23.72
CA GLN A 630 -18.63 4.18 -22.48
C GLN A 630 -20.15 4.28 -22.51
N ASP A 631 -20.68 5.40 -23.03
CA ASP A 631 -22.11 5.72 -23.01
C ASP A 631 -22.90 5.04 -24.13
N HIS A 632 -22.26 4.75 -25.28
CA HIS A 632 -22.95 4.29 -26.50
C HIS A 632 -22.66 2.84 -26.87
N THR A 633 -21.89 2.11 -26.06
CA THR A 633 -21.55 0.71 -26.34
C THR A 633 -21.81 -0.17 -25.13
N SER A 634 -21.96 -1.49 -25.36
CA SER A 634 -22.10 -2.46 -24.26
C SER A 634 -20.77 -2.67 -23.52
N ALA A 635 -20.84 -3.17 -22.28
CA ALA A 635 -19.66 -3.50 -21.48
C ALA A 635 -18.74 -4.52 -22.17
N ASP A 636 -19.33 -5.46 -22.93
CA ASP A 636 -18.59 -6.50 -23.67
C ASP A 636 -17.94 -6.02 -24.96
N THR A 637 -18.01 -4.72 -25.27
CA THR A 637 -17.45 -4.16 -26.51
C THR A 637 -15.93 -4.22 -26.47
N VAL A 638 -15.34 -4.78 -27.53
CA VAL A 638 -13.91 -4.76 -27.79
C VAL A 638 -13.61 -3.77 -28.91
N PHE A 639 -12.61 -2.93 -28.71
CA PHE A 639 -12.11 -2.03 -29.76
C PHE A 639 -10.60 -2.10 -29.90
N ALA A 640 -10.08 -1.63 -31.05
CA ALA A 640 -8.65 -1.52 -31.34
C ALA A 640 -8.23 -0.04 -31.31
N VAL A 641 -6.97 0.24 -31.00
CA VAL A 641 -6.44 1.61 -30.81
C VAL A 641 -5.23 1.86 -31.71
N SER A 642 -5.07 3.09 -32.18
CA SER A 642 -3.96 3.49 -33.08
C SER A 642 -2.70 3.95 -32.35
N ASN A 643 -2.76 4.16 -31.02
CA ASN A 643 -1.60 4.62 -30.26
C ASN A 643 -1.40 3.80 -29.00
N HIS A 644 -0.17 3.39 -28.75
CA HIS A 644 0.26 2.52 -27.64
C HIS A 644 1.31 3.17 -26.72
N TRP A 645 1.80 4.35 -27.12
CA TRP A 645 2.94 4.99 -26.50
C TRP A 645 2.51 6.10 -25.54
N ILE A 646 3.12 6.16 -24.36
CA ILE A 646 2.95 7.27 -23.43
C ILE A 646 3.97 8.39 -23.63
N ASP A 647 5.02 8.16 -24.42
CA ASP A 647 6.03 9.15 -24.75
C ASP A 647 5.97 9.54 -26.25
N ALA A 648 6.43 10.75 -26.54
CA ALA A 648 6.46 11.24 -27.92
C ALA A 648 7.52 10.54 -28.80
N ALA A 649 8.51 9.92 -28.16
CA ALA A 649 9.59 9.20 -28.86
C ALA A 649 9.18 7.78 -29.31
N GLY A 650 8.04 7.26 -28.84
CA GLY A 650 7.60 5.89 -29.12
C GLY A 650 8.50 4.84 -28.49
N THR A 651 9.00 5.09 -27.27
CA THR A 651 9.90 4.19 -26.55
C THR A 651 9.26 3.54 -25.32
N ASP A 652 8.18 4.14 -24.80
CA ASP A 652 7.43 3.61 -23.65
C ASP A 652 6.01 3.23 -24.07
N GLY A 653 5.77 1.94 -24.25
CA GLY A 653 4.51 1.36 -24.72
C GLY A 653 3.46 1.12 -23.61
N ARG A 654 3.57 1.75 -22.43
CA ARG A 654 2.67 1.53 -21.29
C ARG A 654 1.43 2.42 -21.28
N ASN A 655 0.87 2.77 -22.43
CA ASN A 655 -0.36 3.55 -22.49
C ASN A 655 -1.57 2.66 -22.15
N GLN A 656 -2.25 2.95 -21.07
CA GLN A 656 -3.43 2.22 -20.56
C GLN A 656 -4.61 3.16 -20.29
N ASN A 657 -4.63 4.33 -20.96
CA ASN A 657 -5.68 5.31 -20.76
C ASN A 657 -7.00 4.94 -21.45
N TYR A 658 -6.95 4.14 -22.52
CA TYR A 658 -8.14 3.87 -23.33
C TYR A 658 -9.08 2.90 -22.64
N SER A 659 -8.57 1.77 -22.12
CA SER A 659 -9.37 0.83 -21.31
C SER A 659 -9.90 1.47 -20.02
N ALA A 660 -9.05 2.31 -19.38
CA ALA A 660 -9.38 3.02 -18.15
C ALA A 660 -10.61 3.93 -18.28
N PHE A 661 -10.63 4.80 -19.29
CA PHE A 661 -11.61 5.86 -19.40
C PHE A 661 -12.75 5.58 -20.38
N SER A 662 -12.67 4.48 -21.13
CA SER A 662 -13.82 3.92 -21.85
C SER A 662 -14.57 2.85 -21.03
N GLU A 663 -13.92 2.27 -20.01
CA GLU A 663 -14.41 1.11 -19.26
C GLU A 663 -14.78 -0.08 -20.18
N ARG A 664 -14.02 -0.25 -21.27
CA ARG A 664 -14.22 -1.27 -22.30
C ARG A 664 -12.93 -2.04 -22.52
N GLN A 665 -13.05 -3.26 -23.04
CA GLN A 665 -11.89 -4.07 -23.39
C GLN A 665 -11.25 -3.60 -24.69
N ILE A 666 -9.91 -3.72 -24.74
CA ILE A 666 -9.11 -3.38 -25.91
C ILE A 666 -8.43 -4.62 -26.46
N PHE A 667 -8.38 -4.73 -27.78
CA PHE A 667 -7.76 -5.86 -28.45
C PHE A 667 -6.29 -6.03 -28.04
N VAL A 668 -5.51 -4.96 -28.12
CA VAL A 668 -4.18 -4.79 -27.54
C VAL A 668 -3.93 -3.30 -27.31
N GLU A 669 -3.74 -2.89 -26.05
CA GLU A 669 -3.64 -1.48 -25.68
C GLU A 669 -2.19 -1.02 -25.54
N SER A 670 -1.39 -1.77 -24.79
CA SER A 670 0.01 -1.46 -24.50
C SER A 670 0.93 -2.36 -25.30
N TYR A 671 2.08 -1.83 -25.70
CA TYR A 671 3.13 -2.61 -26.37
C TYR A 671 4.22 -3.08 -25.39
N ASN A 672 4.00 -2.96 -24.10
CA ASN A 672 4.93 -3.46 -23.10
C ASN A 672 4.54 -4.90 -22.65
N PRO A 673 5.25 -5.95 -23.13
CA PRO A 673 4.97 -7.32 -22.74
C PRO A 673 5.15 -7.58 -21.23
N ASP A 674 6.06 -6.85 -20.57
CA ASP A 674 6.34 -7.04 -19.15
C ASP A 674 5.13 -6.67 -18.29
N ASP A 675 4.40 -5.61 -18.64
CA ASP A 675 3.18 -5.21 -17.93
C ASP A 675 2.09 -6.28 -18.06
N TYR A 676 1.90 -6.82 -19.26
CA TYR A 676 0.94 -7.91 -19.47
C TYR A 676 1.43 -9.23 -18.83
N GLY A 677 2.71 -9.52 -18.91
CA GLY A 677 3.29 -10.69 -18.24
C GLY A 677 3.01 -10.70 -16.75
N ILE A 678 3.10 -9.54 -16.10
CA ILE A 678 2.78 -9.37 -14.67
C ILE A 678 1.27 -9.52 -14.44
N THR A 679 0.44 -8.79 -15.20
CA THR A 679 -1.00 -8.69 -14.99
C THR A 679 -1.74 -9.98 -15.34
N VAL A 680 -1.37 -10.63 -16.45
CA VAL A 680 -2.02 -11.87 -16.90
C VAL A 680 -1.34 -13.13 -16.38
N GLY A 681 -0.22 -13.01 -15.67
CA GLY A 681 0.50 -14.14 -15.09
C GLY A 681 1.18 -15.08 -16.09
N ILE A 682 1.35 -14.64 -17.34
CA ILE A 682 2.00 -15.44 -18.39
C ILE A 682 3.47 -15.03 -18.50
N PRO A 683 4.42 -15.92 -18.21
CA PRO A 683 5.85 -15.57 -18.15
C PRO A 683 6.43 -15.00 -19.44
N THR A 684 5.94 -15.45 -20.60
CA THR A 684 6.51 -15.10 -21.92
C THR A 684 5.53 -14.45 -22.87
N LEU A 685 4.24 -14.39 -22.54
CA LEU A 685 3.13 -13.99 -23.43
C LEU A 685 3.06 -14.76 -24.76
N ALA A 686 3.89 -15.79 -24.95
CA ALA A 686 3.87 -16.64 -26.14
C ALA A 686 2.54 -17.37 -26.31
N GLU A 687 1.94 -17.80 -25.20
CA GLU A 687 0.66 -18.52 -25.16
C GLU A 687 -0.53 -17.66 -25.63
N VAL A 688 -0.46 -16.33 -25.44
CA VAL A 688 -1.48 -15.40 -25.92
C VAL A 688 -1.16 -14.82 -27.29
N ASN A 689 -0.06 -15.25 -27.88
CA ASN A 689 0.41 -14.79 -29.19
C ASN A 689 0.48 -13.26 -29.32
N PHE A 690 1.06 -12.61 -28.30
CA PHE A 690 1.08 -11.16 -28.14
C PHE A 690 1.64 -10.45 -29.38
N LEU A 691 2.80 -10.87 -29.89
CA LEU A 691 3.42 -10.26 -31.07
C LEU A 691 2.54 -10.40 -32.33
N TYR A 692 1.76 -11.46 -32.43
CA TYR A 692 0.81 -11.62 -33.53
C TYR A 692 -0.32 -10.60 -33.43
N ARG A 693 -0.85 -10.35 -32.24
CA ARG A 693 -1.88 -9.33 -32.00
C ARG A 693 -1.36 -7.93 -32.32
N VAL A 694 -0.15 -7.61 -31.89
CA VAL A 694 0.51 -6.32 -32.22
C VAL A 694 0.60 -6.14 -33.73
N ARG A 695 1.09 -7.14 -34.46
CA ARG A 695 1.20 -7.09 -35.94
C ARG A 695 -0.15 -6.92 -36.62
N LEU A 696 -1.20 -7.60 -36.13
CA LEU A 696 -2.55 -7.45 -36.69
C LEU A 696 -3.09 -6.03 -36.44
N ASN A 697 -2.88 -5.49 -35.26
CA ASN A 697 -3.29 -4.12 -34.95
C ASN A 697 -2.60 -3.11 -35.87
N ASP A 698 -1.27 -3.20 -35.98
CA ASP A 698 -0.47 -2.30 -36.81
C ASP A 698 -0.84 -2.41 -38.30
N ALA A 699 -1.09 -3.64 -38.80
CA ALA A 699 -1.52 -3.82 -40.19
C ALA A 699 -2.84 -3.08 -40.48
N VAL A 700 -3.77 -3.01 -39.54
CA VAL A 700 -5.02 -2.25 -39.73
C VAL A 700 -4.76 -0.74 -39.71
N PHE A 701 -4.04 -0.25 -38.69
CA PHE A 701 -3.89 1.22 -38.55
C PHE A 701 -2.86 1.83 -39.47
N ASP A 702 -1.77 1.13 -39.79
CA ASP A 702 -0.70 1.65 -40.65
C ASP A 702 -0.94 1.42 -42.13
N HIS A 703 -1.65 0.34 -42.50
CA HIS A 703 -1.81 -0.09 -43.90
C HIS A 703 -3.27 -0.22 -44.35
N ALA A 704 -4.25 -0.02 -43.45
CA ALA A 704 -5.69 -0.25 -43.72
C ALA A 704 -5.96 -1.69 -44.25
N ASP A 705 -5.26 -2.69 -43.71
CA ASP A 705 -5.34 -4.08 -44.15
C ASP A 705 -6.71 -4.67 -43.82
N THR A 706 -7.52 -4.95 -44.84
CA THR A 706 -8.86 -5.54 -44.72
C THR A 706 -8.81 -7.01 -44.28
N GLY A 707 -7.74 -7.73 -44.58
CA GLY A 707 -7.53 -9.11 -44.14
C GLY A 707 -7.30 -9.17 -42.61
N ALA A 708 -6.39 -8.31 -42.13
CA ALA A 708 -6.16 -8.15 -40.70
C ALA A 708 -7.44 -7.67 -39.98
N LEU A 709 -8.18 -6.71 -40.54
CA LEU A 709 -9.45 -6.24 -39.98
C LEU A 709 -10.49 -7.39 -39.90
N THR A 710 -10.55 -8.24 -40.91
CA THR A 710 -11.46 -9.40 -40.91
C THR A 710 -11.14 -10.35 -39.75
N ILE A 711 -9.84 -10.54 -39.46
CA ILE A 711 -9.41 -11.34 -38.30
C ILE A 711 -9.81 -10.66 -37.00
N LEU A 712 -9.54 -9.36 -36.84
CA LEU A 712 -9.91 -8.59 -35.67
C LEU A 712 -11.40 -8.67 -35.36
N THR A 713 -12.25 -8.50 -36.38
CA THR A 713 -13.71 -8.49 -36.22
C THR A 713 -14.27 -9.88 -35.97
N ARG A 714 -13.85 -10.90 -36.73
CA ARG A 714 -14.44 -12.26 -36.66
C ARG A 714 -13.88 -13.12 -35.53
N GLN A 715 -12.57 -13.02 -35.24
CA GLN A 715 -11.93 -13.89 -34.23
C GLN A 715 -11.87 -13.23 -32.87
N TYR A 716 -11.66 -11.91 -32.81
CA TYR A 716 -11.48 -11.18 -31.56
C TYR A 716 -12.67 -10.27 -31.20
N GLY A 717 -13.70 -10.20 -32.05
CA GLY A 717 -14.92 -9.45 -31.76
C GLY A 717 -14.73 -7.93 -31.74
N VAL A 718 -13.69 -7.39 -32.38
CA VAL A 718 -13.46 -5.95 -32.46
C VAL A 718 -14.61 -5.31 -33.24
N ARG A 719 -15.25 -4.31 -32.63
CA ARG A 719 -16.39 -3.58 -33.18
C ARG A 719 -16.07 -2.15 -33.59
N PHE A 720 -15.02 -1.57 -33.02
CA PHE A 720 -14.64 -0.18 -33.28
C PHE A 720 -13.14 -0.05 -33.42
N LEU A 721 -12.72 0.87 -34.30
CA LEU A 721 -11.34 1.36 -34.41
C LEU A 721 -11.30 2.75 -33.80
N PHE A 722 -10.49 2.95 -32.76
CA PHE A 722 -10.26 4.23 -32.12
C PHE A 722 -8.97 4.85 -32.65
N ILE A 723 -9.09 5.91 -33.42
CA ILE A 723 -7.97 6.63 -33.99
C ILE A 723 -7.64 7.83 -33.11
N ASP A 724 -6.52 7.78 -32.40
CA ASP A 724 -5.98 8.91 -31.63
C ASP A 724 -5.26 9.88 -32.57
N ARG A 725 -5.90 11.01 -32.85
CA ARG A 725 -5.37 12.03 -33.76
C ARG A 725 -4.36 12.97 -33.10
N VAL A 726 -4.27 12.96 -31.78
CA VAL A 726 -3.34 13.81 -31.00
C VAL A 726 -1.95 13.18 -30.95
N HIS A 727 -1.88 11.86 -30.87
CA HIS A 727 -0.64 11.16 -30.56
C HIS A 727 -0.10 10.27 -31.69
N GLY A 728 -0.60 10.38 -32.91
CA GLY A 728 -0.04 9.64 -34.02
C GLY A 728 -0.99 9.49 -35.22
N GLY A 729 -2.29 9.40 -34.97
CA GLY A 729 -3.26 9.17 -36.04
C GLY A 729 -3.24 7.72 -36.56
N ALA A 730 -3.59 7.59 -37.84
CA ALA A 730 -3.59 6.34 -38.59
C ALA A 730 -3.51 6.66 -40.09
N ASN A 731 -3.28 5.64 -40.91
CA ASN A 731 -3.38 5.77 -42.36
C ASN A 731 -4.79 6.30 -42.74
N PRO A 732 -4.88 7.34 -43.60
CA PRO A 732 -6.18 7.90 -43.97
C PRO A 732 -7.17 6.88 -44.55
N ALA A 733 -6.70 5.80 -45.17
CA ALA A 733 -7.55 4.74 -45.71
C ALA A 733 -8.33 3.98 -44.61
N VAL A 734 -7.89 4.03 -43.33
CA VAL A 734 -8.59 3.42 -42.21
C VAL A 734 -10.00 3.98 -42.04
N PHE A 735 -10.23 5.25 -42.36
CA PHE A 735 -11.56 5.86 -42.30
C PHE A 735 -12.57 5.27 -43.32
N GLN A 736 -12.09 4.52 -44.32
CA GLN A 736 -12.91 3.84 -45.32
C GLN A 736 -13.24 2.40 -44.93
N LEU A 737 -12.66 1.89 -43.85
CA LEU A 737 -12.87 0.51 -43.40
C LEU A 737 -14.23 0.29 -42.70
N GLY A 738 -14.96 1.37 -42.40
CA GLY A 738 -16.26 1.31 -41.74
C GLY A 738 -16.99 2.64 -41.70
N SER A 739 -17.93 2.80 -40.78
CA SER A 739 -18.70 4.03 -40.64
C SER A 739 -18.14 4.89 -39.50
N ILE A 740 -17.88 6.15 -39.73
CA ILE A 740 -17.48 7.10 -38.66
C ILE A 740 -18.70 7.37 -37.81
N VAL A 741 -18.64 6.97 -36.51
CA VAL A 741 -19.71 7.14 -35.54
C VAL A 741 -19.46 8.28 -34.56
N PHE A 742 -18.20 8.68 -34.42
CA PHE A 742 -17.78 9.83 -33.61
C PHE A 742 -16.53 10.46 -34.19
N SER A 743 -16.43 11.78 -34.16
CA SER A 743 -15.21 12.50 -34.53
C SER A 743 -15.14 13.84 -33.82
N ASN A 744 -13.96 14.16 -33.30
CA ASN A 744 -13.60 15.49 -32.80
C ASN A 744 -12.15 15.81 -33.19
N ASN A 745 -11.61 16.90 -32.65
CA ASN A 745 -10.21 17.30 -32.94
C ASN A 745 -9.15 16.35 -32.40
N ALA A 746 -9.50 15.48 -31.44
CA ALA A 746 -8.54 14.60 -30.75
C ALA A 746 -8.68 13.13 -31.17
N ALA A 747 -9.87 12.66 -31.55
CA ALA A 747 -10.09 11.28 -31.92
C ALA A 747 -11.18 11.11 -32.98
N THR A 748 -11.10 9.98 -33.71
CA THR A 748 -12.17 9.49 -34.58
C THR A 748 -12.45 8.03 -34.23
N ILE A 749 -13.74 7.66 -34.15
CA ILE A 749 -14.18 6.29 -33.91
C ILE A 749 -14.89 5.78 -35.15
N VAL A 750 -14.40 4.68 -35.69
CA VAL A 750 -14.94 4.00 -36.86
C VAL A 750 -15.59 2.69 -36.41
N ALA A 751 -16.88 2.53 -36.66
CA ALA A 751 -17.58 1.28 -36.45
C ALA A 751 -17.26 0.30 -37.57
N VAL A 752 -16.85 -0.94 -37.20
CA VAL A 752 -16.45 -2.00 -38.13
C VAL A 752 -17.17 -3.31 -37.71
N GLY A 753 -17.81 -3.99 -38.64
CA GLY A 753 -18.51 -5.27 -38.37
C GLY A 753 -19.99 -5.20 -38.49
#